data_e594927025995d9a671a5846bb1a412e
#
_entry.id   e594927025995d9a671a5846bb1a412e
#
_cell.length_a   1.000
_cell.length_b   1.000
_cell.length_c   1.000
_cell.angle_alpha   90.00
_cell.angle_beta   90.00
_cell.angle_gamma   90.00
#
_symmetry.space_group_name_H-M   'P 1'
#
loop_
_entity.id
_entity.type
_entity.pdbx_description
1 polymer ?
#
loop_
_entity_poly.entity_id
_entity_poly.type
_entity_poly.pdbx_seq_one_letter_code
_entity_poly.pdbx_strand_id
1 'polypeptide(L)'
;MMMAMAGCVAAAAHAENTTLSDSSKVFDIDEVVVVSQPKEVMRLRQQALSSTSMSSSLMKKMGASDLRDLSLFVPNFVMPNYGSRLSSSVYVRGIGSRVNSPAIGLYLDGIPVMSKSAFNLHNYQLSRVDVLRGPQGTLYGQNTEGGLVKMYSHNPFDYQGSEVKLSYGSKYYRNVEAAHYHKFNNHLALSLAGFYEGEKGFFRNTFTGERSDQYDEAGGKLLLKARFNSGWKIDVLANYQYVDQNGFPYGKLNLETGKADLPASTFPGTYRRNNLISGFKLGYSGRGFDFSSVSSYQYLKDRMLMDQDYLSAPYMRILQEQLQNSFTQELSFKSNRAVGGFWNWTVGGFFSRQWLKTNGPVFFDEAMTTPIGNGIQQQMYSAIHALMVKTMMDKGMPEAAANAAAAAAIEKAGGISMAVSMGAPGVYHTPQTNLGFYHESNFNLTSRLVATLGIRYDLMHTSIHYQSAAFMAMTANMMGQKATFTLKSALDGKAKDDYSQLLPKIGITYQLDDQQSNLYATVSKGYRAGGYNIQMFSDILQTELNAHRQQAMRGDYDVPHTPEDYEKVNQTISYKPEVSWNYEVGAHLNLFDHALHFDLGAFYMKVKNQQLSVMAGNYGFGRMMVNAGKSHSCGIEAALRGQLANGNLDWMLNYGYTRAEFDEYTDGEGDKAVSYKDKKVPYVPEHTLSAMADYRLQLGSSLLRSMVLGANVNMQGKIYWDNANSYGQDIYAVLGAHVAFDLGKVQLNLWGKNLTDTNYNTFAVDNAATGKREYFAQRGNPFQCGVDVSFRF
;
A
#
# COMPACT_ATOMS: atom_id res chain seq x y z
N MET A 1 -5.78 21.84 21.72
CA MET A 1 -6.63 20.81 21.12
C MET A 1 -7.21 19.82 22.15
N MET A 2 -6.52 19.55 23.27
CA MET A 2 -7.03 18.70 24.37
C MET A 2 -8.20 19.32 25.19
N MET A 3 -8.29 20.63 25.30
CA MET A 3 -9.38 21.31 26.04
C MET A 3 -10.74 21.35 25.30
N ALA A 4 -10.76 21.22 23.96
CA ALA A 4 -12.02 21.21 23.19
C ALA A 4 -12.77 19.88 23.24
N MET A 5 -12.08 18.76 23.54
CA MET A 5 -12.73 17.44 23.65
C MET A 5 -13.40 17.20 25.00
N ALA A 6 -12.93 17.84 26.09
CA ALA A 6 -13.55 17.69 27.41
C ALA A 6 -14.93 18.37 27.54
N GLY A 7 -15.20 19.37 26.71
CA GLY A 7 -16.49 20.07 26.69
C GLY A 7 -17.65 19.31 26.07
N CYS A 8 -17.38 18.37 25.15
CA CYS A 8 -18.43 17.59 24.51
C CYS A 8 -18.95 16.41 25.34
N VAL A 9 -18.18 15.93 26.30
CA VAL A 9 -18.57 14.78 27.17
C VAL A 9 -19.60 15.17 28.23
N ALA A 10 -19.63 16.43 28.66
CA ALA A 10 -20.53 16.91 29.75
C ALA A 10 -22.01 17.16 29.30
N ALA A 11 -22.26 17.29 27.98
CA ALA A 11 -23.60 17.62 27.45
C ALA A 11 -24.50 16.40 27.15
N ALA A 12 -23.98 15.18 27.28
CA ALA A 12 -24.67 13.95 26.84
C ALA A 12 -25.38 13.18 27.97
N ALA A 13 -25.52 13.75 29.18
CA ALA A 13 -26.00 13.00 30.37
C ALA A 13 -27.54 12.90 30.48
N HIS A 14 -28.32 13.40 29.55
CA HIS A 14 -29.79 13.26 29.57
C HIS A 14 -30.32 12.70 28.26
N ALA A 15 -30.29 11.38 28.09
CA ALA A 15 -31.06 10.68 27.09
C ALA A 15 -31.81 9.51 27.75
N GLU A 16 -33.12 9.53 27.63
CA GLU A 16 -34.05 8.51 28.13
C GLU A 16 -33.75 7.12 27.62
N ASN A 17 -34.05 6.13 28.46
CA ASN A 17 -33.93 4.70 28.23
C ASN A 17 -34.70 4.24 26.99
N THR A 18 -34.09 4.15 25.86
CA THR A 18 -34.50 3.27 24.77
C THR A 18 -33.72 1.96 24.89
N THR A 19 -34.46 0.87 24.95
CA THR A 19 -33.97 -0.50 25.06
C THR A 19 -32.89 -0.77 24.03
N LEU A 20 -31.64 -0.80 24.51
CA LEU A 20 -30.49 -1.26 23.73
C LEU A 20 -30.72 -2.73 23.39
N SER A 21 -30.76 -3.07 22.13
CA SER A 21 -30.75 -4.46 21.69
C SER A 21 -29.55 -5.16 22.30
N ASP A 22 -29.77 -6.27 22.89
CA ASP A 22 -28.81 -7.09 23.61
C ASP A 22 -27.55 -7.36 22.74
N SER A 23 -26.44 -6.68 23.07
CA SER A 23 -25.16 -6.83 22.34
C SER A 23 -24.45 -8.14 22.68
N SER A 24 -25.14 -9.09 23.29
CA SER A 24 -24.61 -10.39 23.69
C SER A 24 -24.52 -11.41 22.54
N LYS A 25 -25.05 -11.13 21.36
CA LYS A 25 -24.83 -11.94 20.16
C LYS A 25 -23.48 -11.63 19.53
N VAL A 26 -22.50 -12.43 19.85
CA VAL A 26 -21.07 -12.17 19.65
C VAL A 26 -20.57 -12.45 18.27
N PHE A 27 -21.23 -13.23 17.49
CA PHE A 27 -21.14 -13.32 16.04
C PHE A 27 -22.54 -13.22 15.49
N ASP A 28 -22.89 -12.10 14.96
CA ASP A 28 -24.05 -12.06 14.10
C ASP A 28 -23.62 -12.59 12.73
N ILE A 29 -23.53 -13.92 12.63
CA ILE A 29 -23.24 -14.64 11.40
C ILE A 29 -24.28 -14.26 10.35
N ASP A 30 -25.52 -13.99 10.76
CA ASP A 30 -26.63 -13.59 9.90
C ASP A 30 -26.46 -12.17 9.37
N GLU A 31 -25.88 -11.24 10.14
CA GLU A 31 -25.66 -9.85 9.70
C GLU A 31 -24.70 -9.79 8.49
N VAL A 32 -23.68 -10.64 8.44
CA VAL A 32 -22.74 -10.76 7.33
C VAL A 32 -23.40 -11.34 6.07
N VAL A 33 -24.39 -12.20 6.22
CA VAL A 33 -25.09 -12.87 5.10
C VAL A 33 -26.11 -11.95 4.41
N VAL A 34 -26.67 -11.00 5.14
CA VAL A 34 -27.83 -10.20 4.71
C VAL A 34 -27.48 -8.84 4.10
N VAL A 35 -26.23 -8.42 4.09
CA VAL A 35 -25.84 -7.05 3.73
C VAL A 35 -26.01 -6.75 2.24
N SER A 36 -26.73 -5.67 1.96
CA SER A 36 -26.88 -5.11 0.62
C SER A 36 -25.59 -4.45 0.13
N GLN A 37 -25.24 -4.69 -1.12
CA GLN A 37 -24.07 -4.06 -1.78
C GLN A 37 -24.50 -2.75 -2.49
N PRO A 38 -23.69 -1.69 -2.46
CA PRO A 38 -24.08 -0.39 -3.04
C PRO A 38 -24.33 -0.42 -4.55
N LYS A 39 -23.49 -1.11 -5.31
CA LYS A 39 -23.57 -1.19 -6.79
C LYS A 39 -24.18 -2.50 -7.26
N GLU A 40 -23.91 -3.57 -6.55
CA GLU A 40 -24.33 -4.91 -6.90
C GLU A 40 -25.81 -5.13 -6.52
N VAL A 41 -26.50 -5.91 -7.29
CA VAL A 41 -27.90 -6.28 -7.03
C VAL A 41 -27.99 -7.45 -6.07
N MET A 42 -27.00 -8.37 -6.14
CA MET A 42 -26.93 -9.58 -5.32
C MET A 42 -26.19 -9.32 -4.01
N ARG A 43 -26.56 -10.08 -2.98
CA ARG A 43 -25.81 -10.11 -1.71
C ARG A 43 -24.41 -10.67 -1.93
N LEU A 44 -23.44 -10.31 -1.07
CA LEU A 44 -22.03 -10.63 -1.29
C LEU A 44 -21.80 -12.14 -1.51
N ARG A 45 -22.31 -13.01 -0.62
CA ARG A 45 -22.13 -14.47 -0.73
C ARG A 45 -22.99 -15.14 -1.82
N GLN A 46 -23.86 -14.43 -2.48
CA GLN A 46 -24.64 -14.91 -3.63
C GLN A 46 -23.95 -14.60 -4.96
N GLN A 47 -22.89 -13.79 -4.94
CA GLN A 47 -22.12 -13.44 -6.12
C GLN A 47 -21.11 -14.53 -6.46
N ALA A 48 -20.81 -14.69 -7.74
CA ALA A 48 -19.79 -15.64 -8.23
C ALA A 48 -18.37 -15.08 -8.00
N LEU A 49 -17.92 -15.04 -6.76
CA LEU A 49 -16.59 -14.54 -6.37
C LEU A 49 -16.20 -14.99 -4.96
N SER A 50 -14.89 -15.07 -4.69
CA SER A 50 -14.35 -15.27 -3.34
C SER A 50 -14.35 -13.97 -2.55
N SER A 51 -14.86 -13.99 -1.33
CA SER A 51 -14.88 -12.82 -0.46
C SER A 51 -14.63 -13.21 1.00
N THR A 52 -14.15 -12.22 1.77
CA THR A 52 -14.08 -12.29 3.23
C THR A 52 -14.70 -11.03 3.79
N SER A 53 -15.66 -11.19 4.69
CA SER A 53 -16.31 -10.08 5.38
C SER A 53 -15.99 -10.13 6.86
N MET A 54 -15.59 -9.00 7.43
CA MET A 54 -15.20 -8.84 8.84
C MET A 54 -16.06 -7.77 9.50
N SER A 55 -16.85 -8.17 10.50
CA SER A 55 -17.66 -7.24 11.30
C SER A 55 -16.82 -6.43 12.28
N SER A 56 -17.38 -5.35 12.82
CA SER A 56 -16.73 -4.54 13.87
C SER A 56 -16.32 -5.38 15.06
N SER A 57 -17.16 -6.31 15.50
CA SER A 57 -16.86 -7.22 16.61
C SER A 57 -15.63 -8.10 16.30
N LEU A 58 -15.59 -8.69 15.12
CA LEU A 58 -14.47 -9.54 14.68
C LEU A 58 -13.16 -8.75 14.59
N MET A 59 -13.19 -7.55 14.01
CA MET A 59 -12.02 -6.67 13.92
C MET A 59 -11.47 -6.29 15.31
N LYS A 60 -12.34 -6.01 16.29
CA LYS A 60 -11.94 -5.74 17.68
C LYS A 60 -11.27 -6.96 18.33
N LYS A 61 -11.79 -8.17 18.13
CA LYS A 61 -11.20 -9.42 18.64
C LYS A 61 -9.84 -9.74 18.01
N MET A 62 -9.66 -9.43 16.72
CA MET A 62 -8.39 -9.54 16.02
C MET A 62 -7.35 -8.51 16.49
N GLY A 63 -7.77 -7.45 17.18
CA GLY A 63 -6.92 -6.33 17.53
C GLY A 63 -6.39 -5.58 16.30
N ALA A 64 -7.18 -5.55 15.21
CA ALA A 64 -6.78 -4.96 13.93
C ALA A 64 -7.05 -3.44 13.93
N SER A 65 -5.99 -2.65 13.98
CA SER A 65 -6.05 -1.19 14.00
C SER A 65 -6.02 -0.56 12.61
N ASP A 66 -5.56 -1.27 11.59
CA ASP A 66 -5.44 -0.78 10.22
C ASP A 66 -5.70 -1.88 9.18
N LEU A 67 -5.63 -1.51 7.89
CA LEU A 67 -5.84 -2.44 6.79
C LEU A 67 -4.75 -3.52 6.72
N ARG A 68 -3.53 -3.21 7.11
CA ARG A 68 -2.42 -4.16 7.14
C ARG A 68 -2.68 -5.28 8.16
N ASP A 69 -3.17 -4.92 9.35
CA ASP A 69 -3.55 -5.92 10.36
C ASP A 69 -4.67 -6.81 9.83
N LEU A 70 -5.68 -6.23 9.16
CA LEU A 70 -6.77 -7.00 8.54
C LEU A 70 -6.28 -7.96 7.46
N SER A 71 -5.22 -7.62 6.72
CA SER A 71 -4.68 -8.48 5.67
C SER A 71 -4.18 -9.82 6.19
N LEU A 72 -3.75 -9.89 7.45
CA LEU A 72 -3.29 -11.14 8.09
C LEU A 72 -4.39 -12.20 8.24
N PHE A 73 -5.66 -11.77 8.22
CA PHE A 73 -6.81 -12.66 8.43
C PHE A 73 -7.59 -12.97 7.14
N VAL A 74 -7.06 -12.60 5.98
CA VAL A 74 -7.70 -12.86 4.68
C VAL A 74 -6.80 -13.79 3.86
N PRO A 75 -7.32 -14.92 3.35
CA PRO A 75 -6.54 -15.83 2.51
C PRO A 75 -5.94 -15.11 1.30
N ASN A 76 -4.65 -15.36 1.03
CA ASN A 76 -3.93 -14.84 -0.14
C ASN A 76 -3.94 -13.30 -0.28
N PHE A 77 -4.18 -12.57 0.82
CA PHE A 77 -4.05 -11.12 0.89
C PHE A 77 -2.88 -10.74 1.78
N VAL A 78 -1.94 -9.98 1.24
CA VAL A 78 -0.71 -9.59 1.94
C VAL A 78 -0.44 -8.11 1.75
N MET A 79 -0.27 -7.41 2.87
CA MET A 79 0.16 -6.03 2.93
C MET A 79 1.38 -5.92 3.84
N PRO A 80 2.61 -6.11 3.30
CA PRO A 80 3.83 -6.11 4.09
C PRO A 80 4.05 -4.79 4.84
N ASN A 81 4.63 -4.86 6.03
CA ASN A 81 5.09 -3.67 6.74
C ASN A 81 6.38 -3.15 6.10
N TYR A 82 6.29 -2.04 5.42
CA TYR A 82 7.40 -1.36 4.74
C TYR A 82 8.22 -0.45 5.68
N GLY A 83 7.92 -0.47 6.97
CA GLY A 83 8.57 0.40 7.96
C GLY A 83 7.96 1.79 8.05
N SER A 84 6.81 2.02 7.42
CA SER A 84 6.07 3.27 7.54
C SER A 84 4.57 3.11 7.22
N ARG A 85 3.77 4.14 7.48
CA ARG A 85 2.36 4.21 7.05
C ARG A 85 2.21 4.43 5.53
N LEU A 86 3.30 4.70 4.83
CA LEU A 86 3.30 4.67 3.38
C LEU A 86 2.97 3.25 2.90
N SER A 87 1.87 3.09 2.18
CA SER A 87 1.50 1.81 1.58
C SER A 87 2.35 1.58 0.34
N SER A 88 3.32 0.69 0.43
CA SER A 88 4.20 0.44 -0.71
C SER A 88 3.77 -0.80 -1.49
N SER A 89 3.40 -1.89 -0.80
CA SER A 89 3.11 -3.17 -1.42
C SER A 89 1.78 -3.72 -0.94
N VAL A 90 0.90 -4.09 -1.85
CA VAL A 90 -0.37 -4.76 -1.54
C VAL A 90 -0.58 -5.84 -2.59
N TYR A 91 -0.74 -7.08 -2.15
CA TYR A 91 -0.86 -8.25 -3.03
C TYR A 91 -2.10 -9.07 -2.66
N VAL A 92 -2.84 -9.49 -3.68
CA VAL A 92 -3.90 -10.50 -3.57
C VAL A 92 -3.68 -11.55 -4.65
N ARG A 93 -3.66 -12.83 -4.28
CA ARG A 93 -3.46 -13.95 -5.22
C ARG A 93 -2.21 -13.81 -6.10
N GLY A 94 -1.14 -13.23 -5.57
CA GLY A 94 0.09 -12.99 -6.35
C GLY A 94 0.06 -11.75 -7.25
N ILE A 95 -1.07 -11.08 -7.38
CA ILE A 95 -1.20 -9.83 -8.13
C ILE A 95 -1.00 -8.66 -7.17
N GLY A 96 -0.04 -7.79 -7.46
CA GLY A 96 0.28 -6.69 -6.57
C GLY A 96 1.23 -5.67 -7.15
N SER A 97 1.49 -4.62 -6.38
CA SER A 97 2.36 -3.52 -6.78
C SER A 97 3.18 -3.02 -5.60
N ARG A 98 4.48 -2.96 -5.80
CA ARG A 98 5.40 -2.29 -4.86
C ARG A 98 5.45 -0.78 -5.08
N VAL A 99 5.47 -0.33 -6.32
CA VAL A 99 5.64 1.07 -6.73
C VAL A 99 4.49 1.45 -7.66
N ASN A 100 4.21 2.74 -7.81
CA ASN A 100 3.22 3.33 -8.73
C ASN A 100 1.76 2.87 -8.46
N SER A 101 0.98 2.61 -9.51
CA SER A 101 -0.46 2.32 -9.42
C SER A 101 -0.76 1.07 -8.58
N PRO A 102 -1.78 1.08 -7.72
CA PRO A 102 -2.18 -0.11 -6.98
C PRO A 102 -2.83 -1.15 -7.89
N ALA A 103 -2.67 -2.44 -7.55
CA ALA A 103 -3.39 -3.53 -8.21
C ALA A 103 -4.72 -3.89 -7.53
N ILE A 104 -5.01 -3.26 -6.40
CA ILE A 104 -6.16 -3.52 -5.54
C ILE A 104 -6.88 -2.20 -5.29
N GLY A 105 -8.21 -2.20 -5.44
CA GLY A 105 -9.04 -1.04 -5.12
C GLY A 105 -9.33 -0.95 -3.62
N LEU A 106 -9.46 0.27 -3.12
CA LEU A 106 -9.94 0.54 -1.76
C LEU A 106 -11.11 1.53 -1.84
N TYR A 107 -12.19 1.22 -1.14
CA TYR A 107 -13.36 2.07 -1.04
C TYR A 107 -13.73 2.31 0.43
N LEU A 108 -13.99 3.57 0.78
CA LEU A 108 -14.53 3.97 2.08
C LEU A 108 -15.96 4.48 1.88
N ASP A 109 -16.94 3.78 2.45
CA ASP A 109 -18.37 4.12 2.31
C ASP A 109 -18.83 4.32 0.86
N GLY A 110 -18.26 3.56 -0.08
CA GLY A 110 -18.58 3.64 -1.52
C GLY A 110 -17.80 4.73 -2.27
N ILE A 111 -16.88 5.44 -1.64
CA ILE A 111 -15.97 6.41 -2.26
C ILE A 111 -14.64 5.71 -2.55
N PRO A 112 -14.14 5.70 -3.80
CA PRO A 112 -12.85 5.13 -4.12
C PRO A 112 -11.71 5.94 -3.50
N VAL A 113 -10.74 5.29 -2.86
CA VAL A 113 -9.51 5.93 -2.38
C VAL A 113 -8.52 5.99 -3.55
N MET A 114 -8.21 7.19 -3.99
CA MET A 114 -7.47 7.42 -5.25
C MET A 114 -5.95 7.31 -5.08
N SER A 115 -5.41 7.56 -3.90
CA SER A 115 -3.98 7.47 -3.64
C SER A 115 -3.60 6.18 -2.94
N LYS A 116 -2.69 5.41 -3.52
CA LYS A 116 -2.10 4.23 -2.88
C LYS A 116 -1.40 4.57 -1.55
N SER A 117 -0.74 5.73 -1.46
CA SER A 117 -0.10 6.19 -0.22
C SER A 117 -1.06 6.30 0.96
N ALA A 118 -2.37 6.41 0.70
CA ALA A 118 -3.43 6.50 1.70
C ALA A 118 -4.14 5.17 2.00
N PHE A 119 -3.73 4.03 1.42
CA PHE A 119 -4.46 2.77 1.60
C PHE A 119 -4.38 2.23 3.02
N ASN A 120 -3.29 2.46 3.75
CA ASN A 120 -3.21 2.08 5.15
C ASN A 120 -3.92 3.12 6.03
N LEU A 121 -5.26 3.05 6.05
CA LEU A 121 -6.13 3.85 6.90
C LEU A 121 -6.23 3.23 8.29
N HIS A 122 -6.32 4.07 9.32
CA HIS A 122 -6.68 3.63 10.68
C HIS A 122 -8.16 3.20 10.71
N ASN A 123 -8.42 2.03 11.31
CA ASN A 123 -9.75 1.40 11.38
C ASN A 123 -10.51 1.88 12.59
N TYR A 124 -11.27 2.93 12.48
CA TYR A 124 -12.15 3.42 13.54
C TYR A 124 -13.56 3.67 13.01
N GLN A 125 -14.57 3.52 13.84
CA GLN A 125 -15.98 3.72 13.47
C GLN A 125 -16.44 2.80 12.31
N LEU A 126 -15.82 1.67 12.09
CA LEU A 126 -16.21 0.74 11.04
C LEU A 126 -17.21 -0.29 11.55
N SER A 127 -18.25 -0.49 10.78
CA SER A 127 -19.22 -1.59 10.97
C SER A 127 -18.72 -2.88 10.34
N ARG A 128 -18.05 -2.75 9.17
CA ARG A 128 -17.66 -3.90 8.35
C ARG A 128 -16.54 -3.54 7.38
N VAL A 129 -15.71 -4.53 7.08
CA VAL A 129 -14.78 -4.52 5.95
C VAL A 129 -15.01 -5.77 5.11
N ASP A 130 -15.20 -5.59 3.80
CA ASP A 130 -15.31 -6.67 2.82
C ASP A 130 -14.06 -6.68 1.93
N VAL A 131 -13.43 -7.84 1.79
CA VAL A 131 -12.32 -8.06 0.88
C VAL A 131 -12.78 -9.02 -0.21
N LEU A 132 -12.84 -8.54 -1.44
CA LEU A 132 -13.18 -9.29 -2.63
C LEU A 132 -11.88 -9.66 -3.34
N ARG A 133 -11.66 -10.93 -3.61
CA ARG A 133 -10.47 -11.44 -4.26
C ARG A 133 -10.72 -11.75 -5.72
N GLY A 134 -9.69 -11.55 -6.54
CA GLY A 134 -9.80 -11.61 -7.99
C GLY A 134 -10.37 -10.33 -8.62
N PRO A 135 -10.28 -10.19 -9.96
CA PRO A 135 -10.59 -8.96 -10.66
C PRO A 135 -12.03 -8.48 -10.47
N GLN A 136 -12.17 -7.22 -10.07
CA GLN A 136 -13.46 -6.52 -9.93
C GLN A 136 -13.62 -5.42 -11.00
N GLY A 137 -12.92 -5.57 -12.13
CA GLY A 137 -12.83 -4.54 -13.18
C GLY A 137 -14.17 -4.12 -13.76
N THR A 138 -15.14 -5.02 -13.91
CA THR A 138 -16.42 -4.72 -14.54
C THR A 138 -17.22 -3.62 -13.81
N LEU A 139 -17.34 -3.67 -12.51
CA LEU A 139 -18.09 -2.65 -11.74
C LEU A 139 -17.18 -1.53 -11.18
N TYR A 140 -15.90 -1.81 -10.97
CA TYR A 140 -15.00 -0.90 -10.24
C TYR A 140 -13.86 -0.32 -11.09
N GLY A 141 -13.58 -0.89 -12.28
CA GLY A 141 -12.66 -0.34 -13.26
C GLY A 141 -11.19 -0.55 -12.94
N GLN A 142 -10.39 0.49 -13.18
CA GLN A 142 -8.94 0.46 -13.05
C GLN A 142 -8.48 0.10 -11.63
N ASN A 143 -7.28 -0.49 -11.56
CA ASN A 143 -6.60 -0.80 -10.29
C ASN A 143 -7.38 -1.75 -9.37
N THR A 144 -8.17 -2.66 -9.95
CA THR A 144 -8.93 -3.68 -9.21
C THR A 144 -8.69 -5.07 -9.78
N GLU A 145 -7.51 -5.32 -10.36
CA GLU A 145 -7.19 -6.58 -11.01
C GLU A 145 -6.87 -7.72 -10.02
N GLY A 146 -6.30 -7.41 -8.87
CA GLY A 146 -6.04 -8.37 -7.80
C GLY A 146 -7.23 -8.54 -6.86
N GLY A 147 -8.03 -7.47 -6.68
CA GLY A 147 -9.15 -7.47 -5.76
C GLY A 147 -9.66 -6.09 -5.37
N LEU A 148 -10.53 -6.08 -4.37
CA LEU A 148 -11.18 -4.88 -3.88
C LEU A 148 -11.39 -4.96 -2.37
N VAL A 149 -11.08 -3.90 -1.64
CA VAL A 149 -11.40 -3.74 -0.22
C VAL A 149 -12.49 -2.68 -0.09
N LYS A 150 -13.56 -2.99 0.61
CA LYS A 150 -14.66 -2.06 0.91
C LYS A 150 -14.80 -1.90 2.42
N MET A 151 -14.66 -0.67 2.91
CA MET A 151 -14.81 -0.30 4.30
C MET A 151 -16.13 0.45 4.51
N TYR A 152 -16.90 0.05 5.50
CA TYR A 152 -18.19 0.64 5.79
C TYR A 152 -18.22 1.17 7.22
N SER A 153 -18.62 2.42 7.40
CA SER A 153 -18.86 3.02 8.70
C SER A 153 -20.20 2.58 9.31
N HIS A 154 -20.32 2.65 10.63
CA HIS A 154 -21.61 2.47 11.29
C HIS A 154 -22.64 3.49 10.79
N ASN A 155 -23.85 3.01 10.49
CA ASN A 155 -24.92 3.88 10.03
C ASN A 155 -25.61 4.56 11.22
N PRO A 156 -25.58 5.90 11.33
CA PRO A 156 -26.15 6.61 12.49
C PRO A 156 -27.68 6.58 12.58
N PHE A 157 -28.41 6.01 11.61
CA PHE A 157 -29.81 5.72 11.77
C PHE A 157 -30.09 4.47 12.59
N ASP A 158 -29.17 3.49 12.54
CA ASP A 158 -29.35 2.16 13.11
C ASP A 158 -28.44 1.93 14.34
N TYR A 159 -27.36 2.67 14.45
CA TYR A 159 -26.38 2.58 15.53
C TYR A 159 -26.32 3.91 16.28
N GLN A 160 -26.60 3.89 17.61
CA GLN A 160 -26.79 5.07 18.45
C GLN A 160 -25.88 5.03 19.68
N GLY A 161 -25.65 6.20 20.27
CA GLY A 161 -24.91 6.35 21.52
C GLY A 161 -23.47 6.84 21.32
N SER A 162 -22.68 6.74 22.36
CA SER A 162 -21.27 7.14 22.36
C SER A 162 -20.38 5.97 22.72
N GLU A 163 -19.22 5.90 22.07
CA GLU A 163 -18.16 4.93 22.38
C GLU A 163 -16.87 5.70 22.65
N VAL A 164 -16.13 5.25 23.65
CA VAL A 164 -14.76 5.72 23.93
C VAL A 164 -13.89 4.51 24.19
N LYS A 165 -12.74 4.42 23.53
CA LYS A 165 -11.73 3.40 23.76
C LYS A 165 -10.44 4.07 24.15
N LEU A 166 -9.81 3.58 25.22
CA LEU A 166 -8.51 3.98 25.70
C LEU A 166 -7.60 2.76 25.70
N SER A 167 -6.42 2.87 25.11
CA SER A 167 -5.45 1.78 25.06
C SER A 167 -4.09 2.25 25.56
N TYR A 168 -3.40 1.34 26.25
CA TYR A 168 -2.02 1.54 26.67
C TYR A 168 -1.25 0.21 26.57
N GLY A 169 0.01 0.25 26.13
CA GLY A 169 0.77 -0.97 25.92
C GLY A 169 2.28 -0.78 25.83
N SER A 170 2.95 -1.82 25.34
CA SER A 170 4.40 -1.87 25.15
C SER A 170 4.92 -0.67 24.39
N LYS A 171 6.13 -0.20 24.73
CA LYS A 171 6.80 0.95 24.07
C LYS A 171 5.98 2.25 24.12
N TYR A 172 5.23 2.46 25.20
CA TYR A 172 4.34 3.61 25.36
C TYR A 172 3.29 3.72 24.26
N TYR A 173 2.83 2.56 23.74
CA TYR A 173 1.66 2.53 22.87
C TYR A 173 0.48 3.18 23.60
N ARG A 174 -0.17 4.09 22.95
CA ARG A 174 -1.34 4.82 23.45
C ARG A 174 -2.33 5.04 22.31
N ASN A 175 -3.59 4.71 22.55
CA ASN A 175 -4.65 4.97 21.61
C ASN A 175 -5.87 5.52 22.34
N VAL A 176 -6.48 6.54 21.76
CA VAL A 176 -7.75 7.12 22.20
C VAL A 176 -8.65 7.21 21.00
N GLU A 177 -9.77 6.50 21.04
CA GLU A 177 -10.82 6.58 20.03
C GLU A 177 -12.11 7.06 20.72
N ALA A 178 -12.83 7.97 20.07
CA ALA A 178 -14.15 8.41 20.51
C ALA A 178 -15.08 8.52 19.31
N ALA A 179 -16.32 8.06 19.47
CA ALA A 179 -17.37 8.17 18.46
C ALA A 179 -18.72 8.48 19.11
N HIS A 180 -19.51 9.31 18.45
CA HIS A 180 -20.88 9.62 18.85
C HIS A 180 -21.80 9.46 17.63
N TYR A 181 -22.94 8.77 17.84
CA TYR A 181 -23.94 8.50 16.84
C TYR A 181 -25.28 9.01 17.33
N HIS A 182 -25.88 9.92 16.57
CA HIS A 182 -27.14 10.56 16.93
C HIS A 182 -28.14 10.56 15.79
N LYS A 183 -29.32 10.03 16.08
CA LYS A 183 -30.48 10.11 15.21
C LYS A 183 -31.37 11.22 15.70
N PHE A 184 -31.37 12.36 15.03
CA PHE A 184 -32.23 13.51 15.38
C PHE A 184 -33.72 13.17 15.19
N ASN A 185 -34.03 12.46 14.12
CA ASN A 185 -35.37 12.01 13.76
C ASN A 185 -35.27 10.94 12.66
N ASN A 186 -36.41 10.50 12.12
CA ASN A 186 -36.43 9.48 11.05
C ASN A 186 -35.85 9.97 9.71
N HIS A 187 -35.56 11.28 9.59
CA HIS A 187 -35.06 11.90 8.35
C HIS A 187 -33.59 12.35 8.45
N LEU A 188 -33.05 12.54 9.64
CA LEU A 188 -31.69 13.08 9.80
C LEU A 188 -30.94 12.35 10.92
N ALA A 189 -29.72 11.92 10.62
CA ALA A 189 -28.81 11.30 11.56
C ALA A 189 -27.37 11.72 11.29
N LEU A 190 -26.56 11.77 12.36
CA LEU A 190 -25.16 12.22 12.34
C LEU A 190 -24.28 11.22 13.08
N SER A 191 -23.07 10.97 12.60
CA SER A 191 -21.99 10.43 13.42
C SER A 191 -20.74 11.32 13.34
N LEU A 192 -20.09 11.45 14.48
CA LEU A 192 -18.78 12.10 14.62
C LEU A 192 -17.85 11.13 15.32
N ALA A 193 -16.63 11.00 14.82
CA ALA A 193 -15.60 10.18 15.45
C ALA A 193 -14.22 10.81 15.29
N GLY A 194 -13.34 10.46 16.23
CA GLY A 194 -11.94 10.85 16.17
C GLY A 194 -11.06 9.84 16.86
N PHE A 195 -9.78 9.84 16.51
CA PHE A 195 -8.77 9.02 17.15
C PHE A 195 -7.45 9.77 17.29
N TYR A 196 -6.66 9.31 18.25
CA TYR A 196 -5.23 9.57 18.36
C TYR A 196 -4.53 8.27 18.73
N GLU A 197 -3.47 7.92 18.01
CA GLU A 197 -2.64 6.76 18.27
C GLU A 197 -1.16 7.15 18.21
N GLY A 198 -0.35 6.61 19.12
CA GLY A 198 1.10 6.84 19.09
C GLY A 198 1.87 5.76 19.81
N GLU A 199 3.12 5.55 19.39
CA GLU A 199 4.05 4.58 19.95
C GLU A 199 5.48 5.11 19.85
N LYS A 200 6.34 4.76 20.83
CA LYS A 200 7.77 5.12 20.76
C LYS A 200 8.61 4.16 19.89
N GLY A 201 8.01 3.08 19.39
CA GLY A 201 8.66 2.11 18.51
C GLY A 201 9.62 1.14 19.21
N PHE A 202 10.00 0.10 18.48
CA PHE A 202 10.79 -1.04 18.94
C PHE A 202 12.26 -0.93 18.56
N PHE A 203 12.57 -0.29 17.42
CA PHE A 203 13.89 -0.34 16.82
C PHE A 203 14.68 0.95 17.06
N ARG A 204 15.81 0.81 17.74
CA ARG A 204 16.75 1.91 17.94
C ARG A 204 17.83 1.86 16.87
N ASN A 205 18.09 2.98 16.21
CA ASN A 205 19.23 3.14 15.31
C ASN A 205 20.51 3.06 16.13
N THR A 206 21.41 2.13 15.78
CA THR A 206 22.65 1.87 16.52
C THR A 206 23.70 2.96 16.28
N PHE A 207 23.62 3.69 15.17
CA PHE A 207 24.52 4.79 14.83
C PHE A 207 24.13 6.09 15.54
N THR A 208 22.85 6.49 15.43
CA THR A 208 22.38 7.79 15.99
C THR A 208 21.89 7.67 17.43
N GLY A 209 21.54 6.47 17.88
CA GLY A 209 20.86 6.25 19.17
C GLY A 209 19.38 6.61 19.20
N GLU A 210 18.79 7.10 18.11
CA GLU A 210 17.39 7.51 18.04
C GLU A 210 16.44 6.35 17.73
N ARG A 211 15.14 6.54 17.98
CA ARG A 211 14.09 5.59 17.59
C ARG A 211 13.77 5.74 16.09
N SER A 212 13.79 4.65 15.35
CA SER A 212 13.62 4.65 13.90
C SER A 212 12.17 4.36 13.46
N ASP A 213 11.26 4.03 14.40
CA ASP A 213 9.91 3.58 14.10
C ASP A 213 8.84 4.20 15.02
N GLN A 214 9.16 5.27 15.74
CA GLN A 214 8.18 6.01 16.54
C GLN A 214 7.17 6.74 15.65
N TYR A 215 5.91 6.83 16.10
CA TYR A 215 4.87 7.52 15.36
C TYR A 215 3.82 8.16 16.27
N ASP A 216 3.16 9.17 15.71
CA ASP A 216 1.95 9.79 16.19
C ASP A 216 0.97 9.97 15.03
N GLU A 217 -0.29 9.54 15.24
CA GLU A 217 -1.36 9.63 14.26
C GLU A 217 -2.62 10.19 14.89
N ALA A 218 -3.38 10.94 14.12
CA ALA A 218 -4.67 11.46 14.56
C ALA A 218 -5.63 11.59 13.38
N GLY A 219 -6.90 11.52 13.65
CA GLY A 219 -7.90 11.73 12.62
C GLY A 219 -9.29 11.98 13.15
N GLY A 220 -10.17 12.36 12.22
CA GLY A 220 -11.57 12.59 12.50
C GLY A 220 -12.44 12.25 11.32
N LYS A 221 -13.66 11.77 11.60
CA LYS A 221 -14.66 11.40 10.61
C LYS A 221 -16.01 12.02 10.97
N LEU A 222 -16.66 12.57 9.95
CA LEU A 222 -18.03 13.04 9.99
C LEU A 222 -18.83 12.26 8.96
N LEU A 223 -20.00 11.77 9.35
CA LEU A 223 -20.97 11.17 8.44
C LEU A 223 -22.36 11.72 8.78
N LEU A 224 -22.92 12.51 7.87
CA LEU A 224 -24.27 13.05 7.94
C LEU A 224 -25.16 12.32 6.93
N LYS A 225 -26.28 11.83 7.37
CA LYS A 225 -27.26 11.12 6.52
C LYS A 225 -28.62 11.73 6.64
N ALA A 226 -29.25 11.99 5.48
CA ALA A 226 -30.64 12.41 5.37
C ALA A 226 -31.45 11.44 4.51
N ARG A 227 -32.68 11.17 4.90
CA ARG A 227 -33.64 10.32 4.20
C ARG A 227 -34.97 11.03 4.09
N PHE A 228 -35.57 11.05 2.91
CA PHE A 228 -36.82 11.74 2.63
C PHE A 228 -37.93 10.74 2.27
N ASN A 229 -39.17 11.04 2.66
CA ASN A 229 -40.34 10.20 2.33
C ASN A 229 -40.57 10.03 0.82
N SER A 230 -40.05 10.95 0.03
CA SER A 230 -40.05 10.90 -1.45
C SER A 230 -39.07 9.88 -2.06
N GLY A 231 -38.36 9.11 -1.24
CA GLY A 231 -37.38 8.12 -1.68
C GLY A 231 -35.97 8.66 -1.88
N TRP A 232 -35.74 9.97 -1.73
CA TRP A 232 -34.40 10.58 -1.79
C TRP A 232 -33.60 10.33 -0.52
N LYS A 233 -32.27 10.18 -0.71
CA LYS A 233 -31.29 9.98 0.35
C LYS A 233 -30.07 10.85 0.07
N ILE A 234 -29.51 11.47 1.10
CA ILE A 234 -28.26 12.26 1.01
C ILE A 234 -27.32 11.75 2.09
N ASP A 235 -26.09 11.42 1.69
CA ASP A 235 -25.00 11.13 2.63
C ASP A 235 -23.84 12.10 2.35
N VAL A 236 -23.28 12.69 3.43
CA VAL A 236 -22.09 13.53 3.39
C VAL A 236 -21.04 12.88 4.27
N LEU A 237 -19.86 12.61 3.70
CA LEU A 237 -18.70 12.04 4.39
C LEU A 237 -17.54 13.02 4.36
N ALA A 238 -16.84 13.17 5.48
CA ALA A 238 -15.50 13.74 5.55
C ALA A 238 -14.66 12.89 6.49
N ASN A 239 -13.53 12.38 6.02
CA ASN A 239 -12.56 11.61 6.80
C ASN A 239 -11.18 12.22 6.61
N TYR A 240 -10.60 12.72 7.70
CA TYR A 240 -9.26 13.29 7.72
C TYR A 240 -8.35 12.45 8.61
N GLN A 241 -7.12 12.18 8.14
CA GLN A 241 -6.08 11.50 8.91
C GLN A 241 -4.74 12.20 8.73
N TYR A 242 -4.04 12.38 9.83
CA TYR A 242 -2.69 12.91 9.93
C TYR A 242 -1.75 11.83 10.46
N VAL A 243 -0.54 11.75 9.88
CA VAL A 243 0.54 10.86 10.31
C VAL A 243 1.82 11.64 10.41
N ASP A 244 2.55 11.50 11.51
CA ASP A 244 3.93 11.95 11.70
C ASP A 244 4.73 10.81 12.32
N GLN A 245 5.73 10.30 11.59
CA GLN A 245 6.50 9.18 12.07
C GLN A 245 7.97 9.20 11.63
N ASN A 246 8.84 8.58 12.43
CA ASN A 246 10.08 8.00 11.95
C ASN A 246 9.76 6.68 11.26
N GLY A 247 10.54 6.31 10.26
CA GLY A 247 10.25 5.10 9.49
C GLY A 247 11.48 4.52 8.83
N PHE A 248 11.23 3.43 8.11
CA PHE A 248 12.24 2.70 7.35
C PHE A 248 13.39 2.15 8.20
N PRO A 249 13.11 1.47 9.34
CA PRO A 249 14.12 0.93 10.25
C PRO A 249 14.76 -0.35 9.68
N TYR A 250 15.39 -0.24 8.51
CA TYR A 250 16.07 -1.34 7.84
C TYR A 250 17.44 -1.58 8.46
N GLY A 251 17.71 -2.85 8.78
CA GLY A 251 19.01 -3.32 9.20
C GLY A 251 19.64 -4.24 8.16
N LYS A 252 20.96 -4.43 8.20
CA LYS A 252 21.68 -5.33 7.30
C LYS A 252 21.18 -6.76 7.48
N LEU A 253 20.84 -7.41 6.37
CA LEU A 253 20.33 -8.79 6.37
C LEU A 253 21.50 -9.78 6.18
N ASN A 254 21.66 -10.68 7.13
CA ASN A 254 22.52 -11.84 6.99
C ASN A 254 21.78 -12.94 6.22
N LEU A 255 22.27 -13.28 5.03
CA LEU A 255 21.59 -14.25 4.15
C LEU A 255 21.69 -15.70 4.63
N GLU A 256 22.70 -16.03 5.45
CA GLU A 256 22.88 -17.38 5.99
C GLU A 256 21.90 -17.67 7.13
N THR A 257 21.67 -16.68 7.98
CA THR A 257 20.80 -16.83 9.15
C THR A 257 19.37 -16.31 8.93
N GLY A 258 19.15 -15.55 7.84
CA GLY A 258 17.88 -14.87 7.58
C GLY A 258 17.56 -13.73 8.57
N LYS A 259 18.49 -13.37 9.46
CA LYS A 259 18.27 -12.34 10.48
C LYS A 259 18.77 -10.98 10.02
N ALA A 260 17.97 -9.95 10.25
CA ALA A 260 18.40 -8.58 10.06
C ALA A 260 18.98 -8.00 11.36
N ASP A 261 19.99 -7.16 11.21
CA ASP A 261 20.54 -6.35 12.31
C ASP A 261 19.56 -5.24 12.73
N LEU A 262 19.88 -4.48 13.75
CA LEU A 262 19.22 -3.22 14.06
C LEU A 262 19.60 -2.16 13.00
N PRO A 263 18.74 -1.14 12.77
CA PRO A 263 19.07 -0.05 11.86
C PRO A 263 20.35 0.66 12.26
N ALA A 264 21.14 1.07 11.27
CA ALA A 264 22.39 1.80 11.44
C ALA A 264 22.54 2.97 10.46
N SER A 265 21.43 3.49 9.93
CA SER A 265 21.42 4.62 9.00
C SER A 265 21.94 5.92 9.64
N THR A 266 22.40 6.86 8.80
CA THR A 266 22.98 8.13 9.25
C THR A 266 21.96 9.04 9.96
N PHE A 267 20.66 8.85 9.70
CA PHE A 267 19.55 9.49 10.41
C PHE A 267 18.31 8.57 10.31
N PRO A 268 17.31 8.68 11.22
CA PRO A 268 16.04 8.01 11.06
C PRO A 268 15.27 8.59 9.88
N GLY A 269 14.77 7.72 8.99
CA GLY A 269 13.86 8.15 7.94
C GLY A 269 12.58 8.75 8.54
N THR A 270 11.89 9.59 7.79
CA THR A 270 10.62 10.21 8.23
C THR A 270 9.54 10.09 7.19
N TYR A 271 8.29 9.94 7.65
CA TYR A 271 7.11 10.03 6.81
C TYR A 271 6.02 10.86 7.46
N ARG A 272 5.52 11.85 6.76
CA ARG A 272 4.42 12.71 7.18
C ARG A 272 3.33 12.70 6.14
N ARG A 273 2.06 12.64 6.57
CA ARG A 273 0.91 12.61 5.67
C ARG A 273 -0.27 13.38 6.23
N ASN A 274 -0.88 14.21 5.38
CA ASN A 274 -2.21 14.77 5.55
C ASN A 274 -3.10 14.17 4.46
N ASN A 275 -4.20 13.53 4.84
CA ASN A 275 -5.10 12.85 3.93
C ASN A 275 -6.56 13.21 4.26
N LEU A 276 -7.27 13.80 3.31
CA LEU A 276 -8.69 14.09 3.39
C LEU A 276 -9.42 13.31 2.30
N ILE A 277 -10.42 12.55 2.69
CA ILE A 277 -11.39 11.89 1.80
C ILE A 277 -12.75 12.49 2.13
N SER A 278 -13.34 13.19 1.18
CA SER A 278 -14.68 13.76 1.33
C SER A 278 -15.60 13.30 0.19
N GLY A 279 -16.88 13.17 0.48
CA GLY A 279 -17.85 12.74 -0.50
C GLY A 279 -19.27 13.18 -0.21
N PHE A 280 -19.99 13.34 -1.28
CA PHE A 280 -21.43 13.62 -1.32
C PHE A 280 -22.12 12.53 -2.13
N LYS A 281 -23.13 11.87 -1.53
CA LYS A 281 -23.92 10.86 -2.21
C LYS A 281 -25.37 11.31 -2.26
N LEU A 282 -25.95 11.25 -3.44
CA LEU A 282 -27.37 11.45 -3.67
C LEU A 282 -27.94 10.13 -4.17
N GLY A 283 -28.91 9.59 -3.45
CA GLY A 283 -29.61 8.37 -3.81
C GLY A 283 -31.10 8.63 -4.00
N TYR A 284 -31.72 7.85 -4.87
CA TYR A 284 -33.20 7.82 -5.06
C TYR A 284 -33.67 6.39 -5.23
N SER A 285 -34.63 5.99 -4.42
CA SER A 285 -35.29 4.67 -4.53
C SER A 285 -36.66 4.84 -5.18
N GLY A 286 -36.74 4.43 -6.46
CA GLY A 286 -37.96 4.52 -7.27
C GLY A 286 -38.74 3.20 -7.35
N ARG A 287 -39.81 3.20 -8.16
CA ARG A 287 -40.62 1.99 -8.44
C ARG A 287 -39.94 1.13 -9.50
N GLY A 288 -38.95 0.32 -9.11
CA GLY A 288 -38.28 -0.63 -10.03
C GLY A 288 -36.83 -0.36 -10.25
N PHE A 289 -36.27 0.76 -9.81
CA PHE A 289 -34.85 1.06 -9.85
C PHE A 289 -34.42 1.93 -8.67
N ASP A 290 -33.15 1.81 -8.33
CA ASP A 290 -32.42 2.74 -7.47
C ASP A 290 -31.44 3.55 -8.31
N PHE A 291 -31.37 4.84 -8.07
CA PHE A 291 -30.37 5.76 -8.63
C PHE A 291 -29.37 6.13 -7.54
N SER A 292 -28.11 6.25 -7.89
CA SER A 292 -27.05 6.76 -7.03
C SER A 292 -26.09 7.67 -7.79
N SER A 293 -25.81 8.82 -7.22
CA SER A 293 -24.76 9.75 -7.66
C SER A 293 -23.77 9.89 -6.50
N VAL A 294 -22.48 9.58 -6.75
CA VAL A 294 -21.40 9.68 -5.77
C VAL A 294 -20.35 10.63 -6.31
N SER A 295 -20.20 11.78 -5.65
CA SER A 295 -19.15 12.76 -5.94
C SER A 295 -18.13 12.73 -4.82
N SER A 296 -16.83 12.73 -5.11
CA SER A 296 -15.81 12.85 -4.07
C SER A 296 -14.71 13.82 -4.46
N TYR A 297 -14.17 14.47 -3.44
CA TYR A 297 -12.93 15.23 -3.53
C TYR A 297 -11.97 14.70 -2.47
N GLN A 298 -10.71 14.48 -2.89
CA GLN A 298 -9.66 13.97 -2.03
C GLN A 298 -8.42 14.83 -2.15
N TYR A 299 -7.80 15.06 -1.00
CA TYR A 299 -6.55 15.80 -0.87
C TYR A 299 -5.56 14.95 -0.12
N LEU A 300 -4.35 14.79 -0.69
CA LEU A 300 -3.23 14.16 -0.01
C LEU A 300 -2.01 15.04 -0.16
N LYS A 301 -1.33 15.28 0.96
CA LYS A 301 0.01 15.85 0.99
C LYS A 301 0.86 14.97 1.86
N ASP A 302 1.90 14.38 1.28
CA ASP A 302 2.86 13.59 2.02
C ASP A 302 4.30 14.03 1.77
N ARG A 303 5.17 13.66 2.70
CA ARG A 303 6.61 13.89 2.65
C ARG A 303 7.34 12.69 3.22
N MET A 304 8.19 12.10 2.44
CA MET A 304 9.11 11.03 2.80
C MET A 304 10.53 11.54 2.69
N LEU A 305 11.32 11.40 3.76
CA LEU A 305 12.77 11.55 3.73
C LEU A 305 13.37 10.22 4.16
N MET A 306 14.27 9.67 3.38
CA MET A 306 14.84 8.35 3.63
C MET A 306 16.34 8.36 3.36
N ASP A 307 17.10 7.76 4.28
CA ASP A 307 18.47 7.30 4.05
C ASP A 307 18.39 6.05 3.16
N GLN A 308 18.71 6.22 1.89
CA GLN A 308 18.44 5.19 0.88
C GLN A 308 19.48 4.06 0.88
N ASP A 309 20.65 4.30 1.46
CA ASP A 309 21.69 3.29 1.56
C ASP A 309 21.60 2.42 2.82
N TYR A 310 20.87 2.86 3.86
CA TYR A 310 20.66 2.17 5.14
C TYR A 310 21.93 1.91 5.94
N LEU A 311 23.03 2.60 5.64
CA LEU A 311 24.34 2.43 6.25
C LEU A 311 24.68 3.56 7.22
N SER A 312 25.72 3.36 8.02
CA SER A 312 26.28 4.38 8.90
C SER A 312 27.24 5.36 8.22
N ALA A 313 27.48 5.16 6.92
CA ALA A 313 28.23 6.10 6.08
C ALA A 313 27.25 6.82 5.13
N PRO A 314 27.36 8.15 4.96
CA PRO A 314 26.40 8.93 4.21
C PRO A 314 26.65 8.83 2.69
N TYR A 315 25.98 7.91 1.99
CA TYR A 315 26.04 7.77 0.53
C TYR A 315 25.00 8.63 -0.15
N MET A 316 23.72 8.46 0.24
CA MET A 316 22.65 9.18 -0.43
C MET A 316 21.35 9.26 0.36
N ARG A 317 20.60 10.34 0.09
CA ARG A 317 19.28 10.60 0.66
C ARG A 317 18.26 10.84 -0.44
N ILE A 318 17.06 10.33 -0.25
CA ILE A 318 15.90 10.63 -1.10
C ILE A 318 14.87 11.43 -0.29
N LEU A 319 14.46 12.54 -0.85
CA LEU A 319 13.28 13.28 -0.42
C LEU A 319 12.18 13.08 -1.48
N GLN A 320 10.98 12.73 -1.05
CA GLN A 320 9.81 12.72 -1.92
C GLN A 320 8.69 13.50 -1.23
N GLU A 321 8.20 14.53 -1.88
CA GLU A 321 7.04 15.30 -1.45
C GLU A 321 5.97 15.20 -2.53
N GLN A 322 4.77 14.78 -2.13
CA GLN A 322 3.64 14.64 -3.05
C GLN A 322 2.50 15.54 -2.62
N LEU A 323 1.88 16.16 -3.61
CA LEU A 323 0.61 16.86 -3.48
C LEU A 323 -0.35 16.31 -4.51
N GLN A 324 -1.39 15.63 -4.04
CA GLN A 324 -2.40 15.03 -4.88
C GLN A 324 -3.78 15.63 -4.58
N ASN A 325 -4.46 16.08 -5.61
CA ASN A 325 -5.88 16.39 -5.60
C ASN A 325 -6.59 15.42 -6.53
N SER A 326 -7.74 14.90 -6.13
CA SER A 326 -8.51 13.98 -6.95
C SER A 326 -9.99 14.30 -6.85
N PHE A 327 -10.66 14.29 -7.98
CA PHE A 327 -12.11 14.38 -8.07
C PHE A 327 -12.65 13.12 -8.72
N THR A 328 -13.73 12.56 -8.17
CA THR A 328 -14.45 11.44 -8.78
C THR A 328 -15.95 11.72 -8.84
N GLN A 329 -16.58 11.26 -9.90
CA GLN A 329 -18.03 11.29 -10.07
C GLN A 329 -18.49 9.93 -10.59
N GLU A 330 -19.43 9.31 -9.91
CA GLU A 330 -20.06 8.09 -10.38
C GLU A 330 -21.58 8.27 -10.40
N LEU A 331 -22.19 7.86 -11.51
CA LEU A 331 -23.63 7.78 -11.66
C LEU A 331 -23.99 6.32 -11.91
N SER A 332 -24.93 5.78 -11.14
CA SER A 332 -25.37 4.41 -11.31
C SER A 332 -26.87 4.26 -11.16
N PHE A 333 -27.42 3.35 -11.93
CA PHE A 333 -28.80 2.88 -11.84
C PHE A 333 -28.77 1.37 -11.66
N LYS A 334 -29.58 0.85 -10.76
CA LYS A 334 -29.75 -0.59 -10.60
C LYS A 334 -31.22 -0.96 -10.40
N SER A 335 -31.61 -2.11 -10.89
CA SER A 335 -32.94 -2.65 -10.59
C SER A 335 -33.05 -2.97 -9.10
N ASN A 336 -34.15 -2.60 -8.47
CA ASN A 336 -34.46 -2.97 -7.08
C ASN A 336 -35.49 -4.13 -7.00
N ARG A 337 -35.91 -4.63 -8.16
CA ARG A 337 -36.70 -5.86 -8.36
C ARG A 337 -36.35 -6.46 -9.71
N ALA A 338 -36.54 -7.76 -9.84
CA ALA A 338 -36.33 -8.45 -11.10
C ALA A 338 -37.33 -8.01 -12.15
N VAL A 339 -36.90 -7.54 -13.30
CA VAL A 339 -37.73 -7.22 -14.46
C VAL A 339 -38.21 -8.53 -15.08
N GLY A 340 -39.50 -8.65 -15.32
CA GLY A 340 -40.12 -9.90 -15.77
C GLY A 340 -39.96 -11.08 -14.80
N GLY A 341 -39.54 -10.82 -13.55
CA GLY A 341 -39.34 -11.85 -12.54
C GLY A 341 -37.94 -12.53 -12.63
N PHE A 342 -37.14 -12.29 -13.68
CA PHE A 342 -35.89 -13.03 -13.91
C PHE A 342 -34.67 -12.14 -14.14
N TRP A 343 -34.82 -10.88 -14.52
CA TRP A 343 -33.68 -10.03 -14.91
C TRP A 343 -33.43 -8.90 -13.92
N ASN A 344 -32.25 -8.90 -13.32
CA ASN A 344 -31.73 -7.78 -12.53
C ASN A 344 -30.55 -7.15 -13.27
N TRP A 345 -30.41 -5.84 -13.15
CA TRP A 345 -29.38 -5.11 -13.89
C TRP A 345 -28.81 -3.94 -13.10
N THR A 346 -27.57 -3.61 -13.42
CA THR A 346 -26.89 -2.38 -12.99
C THR A 346 -26.22 -1.75 -14.22
N VAL A 347 -26.35 -0.44 -14.37
CA VAL A 347 -25.67 0.35 -15.40
C VAL A 347 -25.11 1.62 -14.76
N GLY A 348 -23.95 2.07 -15.21
CA GLY A 348 -23.39 3.31 -14.70
C GLY A 348 -22.24 3.87 -15.51
N GLY A 349 -21.85 5.07 -15.11
CA GLY A 349 -20.70 5.79 -15.63
C GLY A 349 -19.84 6.31 -14.50
N PHE A 350 -18.53 6.24 -14.68
CA PHE A 350 -17.52 6.69 -13.74
C PHE A 350 -16.58 7.67 -14.40
N PHE A 351 -16.31 8.78 -13.74
CA PHE A 351 -15.30 9.76 -14.13
C PHE A 351 -14.35 9.99 -12.95
N SER A 352 -13.06 10.06 -13.22
CA SER A 352 -12.08 10.57 -12.27
C SER A 352 -11.06 11.47 -12.93
N ARG A 353 -10.65 12.49 -12.20
CA ARG A 353 -9.51 13.35 -12.54
C ARG A 353 -8.60 13.45 -11.33
N GLN A 354 -7.32 13.15 -11.53
CA GLN A 354 -6.29 13.19 -10.53
C GLN A 354 -5.20 14.15 -10.98
N TRP A 355 -4.73 15.00 -10.08
CA TRP A 355 -3.58 15.91 -10.27
C TRP A 355 -2.56 15.54 -9.21
N LEU A 356 -1.45 14.98 -9.65
CA LEU A 356 -0.34 14.62 -8.78
C LEU A 356 0.88 15.46 -9.15
N LYS A 357 1.41 16.18 -8.17
CA LYS A 357 2.71 16.83 -8.23
C LYS A 357 3.66 16.09 -7.28
N THR A 358 4.81 15.68 -7.79
CA THR A 358 5.88 15.07 -7.01
C THR A 358 7.13 15.93 -7.10
N ASN A 359 7.69 16.33 -5.96
CA ASN A 359 9.02 16.90 -5.83
C ASN A 359 9.93 15.80 -5.25
N GLY A 360 10.93 15.37 -5.99
CA GLY A 360 11.70 14.17 -5.67
C GLY A 360 13.21 14.35 -5.88
N PRO A 361 13.88 15.27 -5.14
CA PRO A 361 15.33 15.40 -5.24
C PRO A 361 16.07 14.21 -4.65
N VAL A 362 17.17 13.84 -5.31
CA VAL A 362 18.17 12.89 -4.82
C VAL A 362 19.41 13.66 -4.43
N PHE A 363 19.92 13.40 -3.21
CA PHE A 363 21.14 14.00 -2.69
C PHE A 363 22.21 12.94 -2.59
N PHE A 364 23.42 13.27 -3.07
CA PHE A 364 24.58 12.40 -2.97
C PHE A 364 25.53 12.98 -1.93
N ASP A 365 25.85 12.18 -0.91
CA ASP A 365 26.59 12.63 0.27
C ASP A 365 28.09 12.21 0.18
N GLU A 366 28.87 12.51 1.19
CA GLU A 366 30.33 12.43 1.17
C GLU A 366 30.87 11.04 0.85
N ALA A 367 30.29 9.99 1.40
CA ALA A 367 30.77 8.63 1.15
C ALA A 367 30.67 8.22 -0.33
N MET A 368 29.76 8.85 -1.09
CA MET A 368 29.64 8.66 -2.53
C MET A 368 30.50 9.61 -3.35
N THR A 369 30.57 10.88 -2.96
CA THR A 369 31.22 11.92 -3.78
C THR A 369 32.73 11.96 -3.58
N THR A 370 33.24 11.63 -2.38
CA THR A 370 34.68 11.62 -2.08
C THR A 370 35.47 10.61 -2.92
N PRO A 371 35.07 9.34 -3.08
CA PRO A 371 35.77 8.41 -3.98
C PRO A 371 35.79 8.87 -5.43
N ILE A 372 34.73 9.51 -5.90
CA ILE A 372 34.66 10.09 -7.25
C ILE A 372 35.69 11.21 -7.38
N GLY A 373 35.74 12.12 -6.40
CA GLY A 373 36.69 13.21 -6.34
C GLY A 373 38.14 12.71 -6.32
N ASN A 374 38.44 11.72 -5.49
CA ASN A 374 39.78 11.10 -5.39
C ASN A 374 40.16 10.42 -6.72
N GLY A 375 39.24 9.75 -7.41
CA GLY A 375 39.53 9.16 -8.71
C GLY A 375 39.87 10.19 -9.77
N ILE A 376 39.10 11.33 -9.82
CA ILE A 376 39.38 12.43 -10.71
C ILE A 376 40.74 13.10 -10.36
N GLN A 377 40.99 13.34 -9.08
CA GLN A 377 42.27 13.87 -8.58
C GLN A 377 43.44 13.03 -9.03
N GLN A 378 43.38 11.72 -8.89
CA GLN A 378 44.43 10.77 -9.31
C GLN A 378 44.69 10.83 -10.81
N GLN A 379 43.63 10.91 -11.64
CA GLN A 379 43.76 11.06 -13.09
C GLN A 379 44.45 12.38 -13.44
N MET A 380 44.04 13.48 -12.81
CA MET A 380 44.67 14.80 -13.02
C MET A 380 46.11 14.82 -12.60
N TYR A 381 46.42 14.29 -11.40
CA TYR A 381 47.80 14.17 -10.91
C TYR A 381 48.66 13.39 -11.91
N SER A 382 48.20 12.23 -12.36
CA SER A 382 48.94 11.39 -13.31
C SER A 382 49.20 12.11 -14.63
N ALA A 383 48.19 12.82 -15.16
CA ALA A 383 48.33 13.56 -16.42
C ALA A 383 49.33 14.74 -16.29
N ILE A 384 49.24 15.57 -15.23
CA ILE A 384 50.11 16.71 -14.99
C ILE A 384 51.53 16.22 -14.69
N HIS A 385 51.67 15.21 -13.83
CA HIS A 385 52.95 14.61 -13.51
C HIS A 385 53.64 14.06 -14.76
N ALA A 386 52.94 13.28 -15.61
CA ALA A 386 53.52 12.75 -16.84
C ALA A 386 53.94 13.86 -17.83
N LEU A 387 53.16 14.96 -17.93
CA LEU A 387 53.53 16.10 -18.77
C LEU A 387 54.78 16.81 -18.27
N MET A 388 54.88 17.01 -16.93
CA MET A 388 56.04 17.61 -16.31
C MET A 388 57.31 16.73 -16.48
N VAL A 389 57.18 15.41 -16.25
CA VAL A 389 58.26 14.44 -16.45
C VAL A 389 58.73 14.52 -17.88
N LYS A 390 57.86 14.43 -18.88
CA LYS A 390 58.20 14.56 -20.27
C LYS A 390 58.96 15.85 -20.56
N THR A 391 58.46 16.98 -20.07
CA THR A 391 59.08 18.29 -20.28
C THR A 391 60.49 18.37 -19.68
N MET A 392 60.74 17.71 -18.52
CA MET A 392 62.05 17.64 -17.88
C MET A 392 63.01 16.65 -18.59
N MET A 393 62.51 15.53 -19.09
CA MET A 393 63.27 14.59 -19.91
C MET A 393 63.69 15.23 -21.25
N ASP A 394 62.78 15.98 -21.89
CA ASP A 394 63.07 16.68 -23.13
C ASP A 394 64.18 17.75 -22.95
N LYS A 395 64.43 18.19 -21.68
CA LYS A 395 65.57 19.07 -21.28
C LYS A 395 66.77 18.32 -20.81
N GLY A 396 66.84 16.99 -21.01
CA GLY A 396 67.99 16.16 -20.71
C GLY A 396 68.02 15.60 -19.29
N MET A 397 66.96 15.69 -18.51
CA MET A 397 66.93 15.09 -17.15
C MET A 397 66.67 13.59 -17.23
N PRO A 398 67.49 12.75 -16.50
CA PRO A 398 67.18 11.32 -16.42
C PRO A 398 65.73 11.07 -15.85
N GLU A 399 65.11 10.02 -16.36
CA GLU A 399 63.69 9.72 -16.03
C GLU A 399 63.43 9.60 -14.53
N ALA A 400 64.27 8.90 -13.76
CA ALA A 400 64.08 8.77 -12.31
C ALA A 400 64.18 10.13 -11.59
N ALA A 401 65.09 11.01 -12.01
CA ALA A 401 65.23 12.37 -11.46
C ALA A 401 64.05 13.28 -11.89
N ALA A 402 63.61 13.17 -13.13
CA ALA A 402 62.45 13.87 -13.64
C ALA A 402 61.15 13.53 -12.91
N ASN A 403 60.93 12.24 -12.61
CA ASN A 403 59.81 11.76 -11.79
C ASN A 403 59.81 12.37 -10.37
N ALA A 404 60.93 12.31 -9.68
CA ALA A 404 61.09 12.87 -8.34
C ALA A 404 60.92 14.40 -8.33
N ALA A 405 61.51 15.10 -9.29
CA ALA A 405 61.39 16.55 -9.43
C ALA A 405 59.99 17.02 -9.75
N ALA A 406 59.26 16.31 -10.63
CA ALA A 406 57.86 16.58 -10.96
C ALA A 406 56.95 16.42 -9.73
N ALA A 407 57.11 15.33 -8.98
CA ALA A 407 56.35 15.11 -7.74
C ALA A 407 56.59 16.20 -6.71
N ALA A 408 57.89 16.55 -6.45
CA ALA A 408 58.26 17.62 -5.51
C ALA A 408 57.73 18.99 -5.96
N ALA A 409 57.75 19.29 -7.27
CA ALA A 409 57.25 20.54 -7.80
C ALA A 409 55.72 20.68 -7.66
N ILE A 410 54.98 19.59 -7.88
CA ILE A 410 53.51 19.58 -7.66
C ILE A 410 53.21 19.82 -6.18
N GLU A 411 53.89 19.11 -5.26
CA GLU A 411 53.71 19.27 -3.82
C GLU A 411 54.03 20.69 -3.33
N LYS A 412 55.22 21.23 -3.74
CA LYS A 412 55.66 22.57 -3.39
C LYS A 412 54.71 23.65 -3.90
N ALA A 413 54.05 23.44 -5.04
CA ALA A 413 53.05 24.36 -5.61
C ALA A 413 51.68 24.25 -4.91
N GLY A 414 51.51 23.45 -3.87
CA GLY A 414 50.29 23.32 -3.13
C GLY A 414 49.43 22.09 -3.50
N GLY A 415 50.02 21.15 -4.25
CA GLY A 415 49.42 19.88 -4.60
C GLY A 415 48.24 19.97 -5.57
N ILE A 416 47.59 18.84 -5.75
CA ILE A 416 46.33 18.71 -6.53
C ILE A 416 45.30 18.08 -5.62
N SER A 417 44.14 18.72 -5.50
CA SER A 417 42.99 18.17 -4.80
C SER A 417 41.71 18.43 -5.59
N MET A 418 40.74 17.54 -5.40
CA MET A 418 39.42 17.60 -6.08
C MET A 418 38.31 17.33 -5.07
N ALA A 419 37.42 18.29 -4.90
CA ALA A 419 36.16 18.09 -4.19
C ALA A 419 35.03 18.00 -5.20
N VAL A 420 34.10 17.06 -4.98
CA VAL A 420 32.94 16.83 -5.85
C VAL A 420 31.65 16.95 -5.03
N SER A 421 30.68 17.71 -5.52
CA SER A 421 29.32 17.68 -5.01
C SER A 421 28.35 17.36 -6.14
N MET A 422 27.32 16.57 -5.84
CA MET A 422 26.36 16.06 -6.80
C MET A 422 24.94 16.15 -6.27
N GLY A 423 23.96 16.28 -7.16
CA GLY A 423 22.55 16.24 -6.82
C GLY A 423 21.68 16.08 -8.06
N ALA A 424 20.47 15.58 -7.84
CA ALA A 424 19.49 15.40 -8.91
C ALA A 424 18.11 15.92 -8.45
N PRO A 425 17.83 17.24 -8.56
CA PRO A 425 16.51 17.80 -8.33
C PRO A 425 15.53 17.41 -9.43
N GLY A 426 14.26 17.16 -9.06
CA GLY A 426 13.22 16.84 -10.04
C GLY A 426 11.82 17.21 -9.54
N VAL A 427 11.03 17.81 -10.42
CA VAL A 427 9.62 18.15 -10.22
C VAL A 427 8.79 17.54 -11.33
N TYR A 428 7.77 16.81 -10.97
CA TYR A 428 6.95 16.01 -11.88
C TYR A 428 5.47 16.31 -11.66
N HIS A 429 4.76 16.63 -12.73
CA HIS A 429 3.30 16.74 -12.74
C HIS A 429 2.74 15.58 -13.56
N THR A 430 1.99 14.69 -12.94
CA THR A 430 1.44 13.49 -13.57
C THR A 430 -0.09 13.45 -13.45
N PRO A 431 -0.82 14.30 -14.20
CA PRO A 431 -2.28 14.26 -14.21
C PRO A 431 -2.79 13.00 -14.92
N GLN A 432 -3.87 12.44 -14.39
CA GLN A 432 -4.55 11.28 -14.95
C GLN A 432 -6.06 11.50 -14.99
N THR A 433 -6.71 11.11 -16.09
CA THR A 433 -8.17 11.13 -16.26
C THR A 433 -8.64 9.74 -16.64
N ASN A 434 -9.71 9.28 -16.03
CA ASN A 434 -10.37 8.02 -16.40
C ASN A 434 -11.86 8.28 -16.61
N LEU A 435 -12.41 7.70 -17.69
CA LEU A 435 -13.83 7.68 -18.00
C LEU A 435 -14.24 6.22 -18.27
N GLY A 436 -15.20 5.71 -17.51
CA GLY A 436 -15.64 4.34 -17.63
C GLY A 436 -17.14 4.22 -17.73
N PHE A 437 -17.65 3.32 -18.58
CA PHE A 437 -19.06 2.96 -18.68
C PHE A 437 -19.19 1.46 -18.43
N TYR A 438 -20.13 1.07 -17.59
CA TYR A 438 -20.33 -0.31 -17.22
C TYR A 438 -21.78 -0.75 -17.19
N HIS A 439 -21.98 -2.04 -17.44
CA HIS A 439 -23.25 -2.72 -17.30
C HIS A 439 -23.03 -4.13 -16.74
N GLU A 440 -23.88 -4.55 -15.80
CA GLU A 440 -23.95 -5.93 -15.31
C GLU A 440 -25.41 -6.38 -15.27
N SER A 441 -25.68 -7.55 -15.85
CA SER A 441 -26.99 -8.23 -15.83
C SER A 441 -26.89 -9.52 -15.05
N ASN A 442 -27.85 -9.77 -14.18
CA ASN A 442 -28.02 -11.04 -13.46
C ASN A 442 -29.37 -11.63 -13.88
N PHE A 443 -29.32 -12.83 -14.52
CA PHE A 443 -30.48 -13.56 -15.01
C PHE A 443 -30.77 -14.74 -14.10
N ASN A 444 -31.90 -14.72 -13.43
CA ASN A 444 -32.44 -15.87 -12.70
C ASN A 444 -33.02 -16.87 -13.73
N LEU A 445 -32.17 -17.77 -14.27
CA LEU A 445 -32.54 -18.73 -15.29
C LEU A 445 -33.51 -19.78 -14.77
N THR A 446 -33.35 -20.13 -13.49
CA THR A 446 -34.29 -20.94 -12.71
C THR A 446 -34.33 -20.39 -11.27
N SER A 447 -35.14 -20.98 -10.40
CA SER A 447 -35.16 -20.65 -8.97
C SER A 447 -33.83 -20.86 -8.26
N ARG A 448 -32.91 -21.66 -8.84
CA ARG A 448 -31.59 -22.01 -8.26
C ARG A 448 -30.40 -21.59 -9.11
N LEU A 449 -30.58 -21.19 -10.36
CA LEU A 449 -29.50 -20.90 -11.29
C LEU A 449 -29.54 -19.44 -11.71
N VAL A 450 -28.45 -18.73 -11.42
CA VAL A 450 -28.26 -17.33 -11.81
C VAL A 450 -27.07 -17.24 -12.75
N ALA A 451 -27.25 -16.60 -13.92
CA ALA A 451 -26.17 -16.22 -14.81
C ALA A 451 -25.86 -14.72 -14.70
N THR A 452 -24.61 -14.37 -14.58
CA THR A 452 -24.12 -12.99 -14.53
C THR A 452 -23.33 -12.67 -15.80
N LEU A 453 -23.72 -11.60 -16.48
CA LEU A 453 -22.99 -11.04 -17.60
C LEU A 453 -22.64 -9.58 -17.35
N GLY A 454 -21.39 -9.23 -17.41
CA GLY A 454 -20.91 -7.88 -17.17
C GLY A 454 -19.94 -7.40 -18.24
N ILE A 455 -19.95 -6.11 -18.50
CA ILE A 455 -19.06 -5.44 -19.42
C ILE A 455 -18.77 -4.03 -18.93
N ARG A 456 -17.50 -3.61 -19.06
CA ARG A 456 -17.10 -2.23 -18.83
C ARG A 456 -16.10 -1.81 -19.91
N TYR A 457 -16.18 -0.55 -20.31
CA TYR A 457 -15.21 0.08 -21.19
C TYR A 457 -14.61 1.30 -20.50
N ASP A 458 -13.31 1.26 -20.26
CA ASP A 458 -12.55 2.35 -19.67
C ASP A 458 -11.69 3.05 -20.72
N LEU A 459 -11.70 4.38 -20.68
CA LEU A 459 -10.81 5.27 -21.42
C LEU A 459 -9.94 6.00 -20.39
N MET A 460 -8.64 5.91 -20.53
CA MET A 460 -7.67 6.53 -19.66
C MET A 460 -6.72 7.41 -20.44
N HIS A 461 -6.61 8.66 -20.01
CA HIS A 461 -5.60 9.62 -20.48
C HIS A 461 -4.63 9.91 -19.34
N THR A 462 -3.34 9.72 -19.57
CA THR A 462 -2.28 10.06 -18.62
C THR A 462 -1.23 10.95 -19.32
N SER A 463 -0.64 11.84 -18.59
CA SER A 463 0.45 12.67 -19.08
C SER A 463 1.46 12.98 -18.00
N ILE A 464 2.64 13.38 -18.41
CA ILE A 464 3.68 13.88 -17.50
C ILE A 464 4.25 15.18 -18.05
N HIS A 465 4.46 16.14 -17.17
CA HIS A 465 5.36 17.27 -17.38
C HIS A 465 6.48 17.14 -16.34
N TYR A 466 7.69 16.99 -16.81
CA TYR A 466 8.87 16.80 -15.98
C TYR A 466 9.86 17.95 -16.14
N GLN A 467 10.38 18.39 -15.00
CA GLN A 467 11.51 19.30 -14.89
C GLN A 467 12.53 18.64 -13.99
N SER A 468 13.56 18.04 -14.57
CA SER A 468 14.56 17.27 -13.84
C SER A 468 15.96 17.69 -14.28
N ALA A 469 16.85 17.80 -13.33
CA ALA A 469 18.24 18.14 -13.60
C ALA A 469 19.16 17.25 -12.78
N ALA A 470 20.39 17.09 -13.23
CA ALA A 470 21.49 16.59 -12.40
C ALA A 470 22.68 17.52 -12.58
N PHE A 471 23.45 17.65 -11.52
CA PHE A 471 24.68 18.43 -11.56
C PHE A 471 25.82 17.71 -10.85
N MET A 472 27.03 17.98 -11.31
CA MET A 472 28.30 17.61 -10.67
C MET A 472 29.18 18.87 -10.63
N ALA A 473 29.35 19.48 -9.47
CA ALA A 473 30.25 20.59 -9.27
C ALA A 473 31.60 20.04 -8.75
N MET A 474 32.66 20.35 -9.49
CA MET A 474 34.03 19.90 -9.23
C MET A 474 34.87 21.12 -8.86
N THR A 475 35.37 21.17 -7.64
CA THR A 475 36.28 22.21 -7.16
C THR A 475 37.69 21.64 -7.11
N ALA A 476 38.49 22.05 -8.07
CA ALA A 476 39.90 21.66 -8.17
C ALA A 476 40.81 22.69 -7.49
N ASN A 477 41.78 22.22 -6.72
CA ASN A 477 42.97 22.98 -6.42
C ASN A 477 44.11 22.42 -7.25
N MET A 478 44.62 23.21 -8.16
CA MET A 478 45.69 22.85 -9.08
C MET A 478 46.93 23.72 -8.76
N MET A 479 47.84 23.19 -7.94
CA MET A 479 49.10 23.88 -7.57
C MET A 479 48.82 25.32 -7.03
N GLY A 480 47.89 25.45 -6.06
CA GLY A 480 47.55 26.71 -5.41
C GLY A 480 46.50 27.56 -6.14
N GLN A 481 46.13 27.21 -7.36
CA GLN A 481 45.01 27.86 -8.09
C GLN A 481 43.75 27.05 -7.91
N LYS A 482 42.68 27.70 -7.43
CA LYS A 482 41.37 27.11 -7.28
C LYS A 482 40.48 27.41 -8.50
N ALA A 483 39.86 26.38 -9.04
CA ALA A 483 38.91 26.52 -10.11
C ALA A 483 37.67 25.63 -9.77
N THR A 484 36.47 26.13 -10.08
CA THR A 484 35.24 25.34 -9.96
C THR A 484 34.67 25.13 -11.34
N PHE A 485 34.33 23.92 -11.67
CA PHE A 485 33.71 23.52 -12.93
C PHE A 485 32.39 22.84 -12.62
N THR A 486 31.33 23.20 -13.34
CA THR A 486 30.01 22.59 -13.18
C THR A 486 29.62 21.85 -14.45
N LEU A 487 29.39 20.57 -14.30
CA LEU A 487 28.75 19.72 -15.29
C LEU A 487 27.28 19.61 -14.96
N LYS A 488 26.40 19.93 -15.90
CA LYS A 488 24.96 19.91 -15.70
C LYS A 488 24.28 19.21 -16.86
N SER A 489 23.24 18.44 -16.55
CA SER A 489 22.28 17.96 -17.53
C SER A 489 20.87 18.26 -17.01
N ALA A 490 20.00 18.80 -17.85
CA ALA A 490 18.66 19.20 -17.47
C ALA A 490 17.64 18.90 -18.58
N LEU A 491 16.53 18.30 -18.18
CA LEU A 491 15.41 17.95 -19.05
C LEU A 491 14.15 18.68 -18.59
N ASP A 492 13.48 19.39 -19.50
CA ASP A 492 12.15 19.99 -19.33
C ASP A 492 11.29 19.53 -20.50
N GLY A 493 10.35 18.61 -20.25
CA GLY A 493 9.60 17.98 -21.32
C GLY A 493 8.23 17.47 -20.88
N LYS A 494 7.50 16.96 -21.88
CA LYS A 494 6.14 16.43 -21.70
C LYS A 494 5.97 15.15 -22.50
N ALA A 495 5.22 14.20 -21.91
CA ALA A 495 4.71 13.03 -22.60
C ALA A 495 3.24 12.82 -22.29
N LYS A 496 2.53 12.10 -23.14
CA LYS A 496 1.12 11.73 -22.96
C LYS A 496 0.88 10.34 -23.55
N ASP A 497 0.00 9.60 -22.91
CA ASP A 497 -0.42 8.28 -23.34
C ASP A 497 -1.93 8.13 -23.13
N ASP A 498 -2.57 7.47 -24.09
CA ASP A 498 -3.99 7.14 -24.08
C ASP A 498 -4.15 5.62 -24.11
N TYR A 499 -4.98 5.09 -23.22
CA TYR A 499 -5.24 3.67 -23.10
C TYR A 499 -6.74 3.41 -23.05
N SER A 500 -7.15 2.28 -23.60
CA SER A 500 -8.52 1.80 -23.47
C SER A 500 -8.54 0.34 -23.02
N GLN A 501 -9.53 -0.03 -22.19
CA GLN A 501 -9.69 -1.38 -21.70
C GLN A 501 -11.16 -1.82 -21.74
N LEU A 502 -11.37 -2.99 -22.35
CA LEU A 502 -12.65 -3.69 -22.27
C LEU A 502 -12.56 -4.77 -21.18
N LEU A 503 -13.49 -4.75 -20.22
CA LEU A 503 -13.46 -5.58 -19.01
C LEU A 503 -14.73 -6.44 -18.92
N PRO A 504 -14.77 -7.60 -19.58
CA PRO A 504 -15.87 -8.54 -19.50
C PRO A 504 -15.85 -9.33 -18.19
N LYS A 505 -17.04 -9.79 -17.77
CA LYS A 505 -17.25 -10.75 -16.69
C LYS A 505 -18.38 -11.69 -17.08
N ILE A 506 -18.19 -12.98 -16.88
CA ILE A 506 -19.19 -14.02 -17.02
C ILE A 506 -19.17 -14.84 -15.75
N GLY A 507 -20.33 -15.05 -15.14
CA GLY A 507 -20.46 -15.85 -13.94
C GLY A 507 -21.70 -16.70 -13.93
N ILE A 508 -21.64 -17.82 -13.24
CA ILE A 508 -22.76 -18.69 -12.95
C ILE A 508 -22.75 -19.01 -11.46
N THR A 509 -23.92 -18.91 -10.83
CA THR A 509 -24.13 -19.32 -9.43
C THR A 509 -25.29 -20.30 -9.37
N TYR A 510 -25.06 -21.47 -8.78
CA TYR A 510 -26.07 -22.50 -8.55
C TYR A 510 -26.34 -22.65 -7.05
N GLN A 511 -27.56 -22.34 -6.62
CA GLN A 511 -28.00 -22.46 -5.24
C GLN A 511 -28.35 -23.92 -4.92
N LEU A 512 -27.68 -24.45 -3.88
CA LEU A 512 -27.81 -25.85 -3.48
C LEU A 512 -29.07 -26.10 -2.61
N ASP A 513 -29.35 -25.13 -1.73
CA ASP A 513 -30.36 -25.25 -0.68
C ASP A 513 -31.04 -23.90 -0.38
N ASP A 514 -32.01 -23.91 0.51
CA ASP A 514 -32.73 -22.72 0.96
C ASP A 514 -31.91 -21.93 2.01
N GLN A 515 -30.80 -22.47 2.53
CA GLN A 515 -29.88 -21.85 3.45
C GLN A 515 -28.83 -20.97 2.75
N GLN A 516 -29.02 -20.70 1.44
CA GLN A 516 -28.15 -19.89 0.61
C GLN A 516 -26.75 -20.46 0.35
N SER A 517 -26.58 -21.78 0.54
CA SER A 517 -25.40 -22.48 0.04
C SER A 517 -25.38 -22.46 -1.49
N ASN A 518 -24.23 -22.20 -2.07
CA ASN A 518 -24.11 -22.14 -3.53
C ASN A 518 -22.74 -22.59 -4.03
N LEU A 519 -22.74 -23.02 -5.30
CA LEU A 519 -21.55 -23.22 -6.11
C LEU A 519 -21.50 -22.12 -7.16
N TYR A 520 -20.28 -21.67 -7.49
CA TYR A 520 -20.12 -20.68 -8.52
C TYR A 520 -18.91 -20.97 -9.43
N ALA A 521 -19.00 -20.41 -10.65
CA ALA A 521 -17.87 -20.31 -11.55
C ALA A 521 -17.88 -18.91 -12.18
N THR A 522 -16.70 -18.32 -12.38
CA THR A 522 -16.58 -17.00 -12.99
C THR A 522 -15.33 -16.85 -13.82
N VAL A 523 -15.46 -16.08 -14.90
CA VAL A 523 -14.35 -15.59 -15.71
C VAL A 523 -14.44 -14.06 -15.71
N SER A 524 -13.35 -13.39 -15.33
CA SER A 524 -13.33 -11.93 -15.24
C SER A 524 -11.99 -11.37 -15.68
N LYS A 525 -12.01 -10.14 -16.21
CA LYS A 525 -10.82 -9.39 -16.61
C LYS A 525 -10.64 -8.19 -15.72
N GLY A 526 -9.39 -7.93 -15.31
CA GLY A 526 -8.97 -6.74 -14.61
C GLY A 526 -7.78 -6.07 -15.28
N TYR A 527 -7.49 -4.85 -14.89
CA TYR A 527 -6.28 -4.16 -15.33
C TYR A 527 -5.79 -3.15 -14.30
N ARG A 528 -4.50 -2.87 -14.39
CA ARG A 528 -3.82 -1.80 -13.67
C ARG A 528 -3.33 -0.76 -14.66
N ALA A 529 -3.45 0.52 -14.28
CA ALA A 529 -3.08 1.64 -15.12
C ALA A 529 -1.60 1.65 -15.50
N GLY A 530 -1.30 2.10 -16.71
CA GLY A 530 0.03 2.51 -17.12
C GLY A 530 0.43 3.87 -16.52
N GLY A 531 1.65 4.31 -16.78
CA GLY A 531 2.14 5.57 -16.24
C GLY A 531 3.60 5.87 -16.57
N TYR A 532 4.27 6.63 -15.68
CA TYR A 532 5.63 7.12 -15.92
C TYR A 532 6.55 6.84 -14.72
N ASN A 533 7.79 6.50 -15.02
CA ASN A 533 8.87 6.23 -14.06
C ASN A 533 9.63 7.50 -13.71
N ILE A 534 9.16 8.26 -12.74
CA ILE A 534 9.81 9.51 -12.32
C ILE A 534 11.18 9.29 -11.65
N GLN A 535 11.43 8.12 -11.07
CA GLN A 535 12.71 7.81 -10.44
C GLN A 535 13.83 7.53 -11.43
N MET A 536 13.52 7.24 -12.69
CA MET A 536 14.54 7.02 -13.73
C MET A 536 15.29 8.28 -14.14
N PHE A 537 14.70 9.45 -13.95
CA PHE A 537 15.36 10.69 -14.38
C PHE A 537 16.72 10.90 -13.73
N SER A 538 16.86 10.57 -12.44
CA SER A 538 18.15 10.69 -11.76
C SER A 538 19.21 9.79 -12.39
N ASP A 539 18.85 8.58 -12.80
CA ASP A 539 19.75 7.63 -13.45
C ASP A 539 20.14 8.06 -14.88
N ILE A 540 19.16 8.48 -15.67
CA ILE A 540 19.37 8.97 -17.03
C ILE A 540 20.37 10.14 -16.98
N LEU A 541 20.06 11.16 -16.18
CA LEU A 541 20.88 12.37 -16.08
C LEU A 541 22.26 12.10 -15.47
N GLN A 542 22.38 11.21 -14.48
CA GLN A 542 23.69 10.82 -13.94
C GLN A 542 24.54 10.06 -14.96
N THR A 543 23.94 9.23 -15.79
CA THR A 543 24.63 8.54 -16.88
C THR A 543 25.18 9.53 -17.89
N GLU A 544 24.40 10.56 -18.25
CA GLU A 544 24.85 11.66 -19.13
C GLU A 544 25.98 12.46 -18.52
N LEU A 545 25.90 12.81 -17.22
CA LEU A 545 27.02 13.47 -16.53
C LEU A 545 28.30 12.65 -16.59
N ASN A 546 28.19 11.33 -16.38
CA ASN A 546 29.37 10.45 -16.45
C ASN A 546 29.98 10.40 -17.86
N ALA A 547 29.16 10.39 -18.90
CA ALA A 547 29.62 10.37 -20.30
C ALA A 547 30.35 11.67 -20.69
N HIS A 548 29.97 12.81 -20.09
CA HIS A 548 30.51 14.15 -20.43
C HIS A 548 31.49 14.71 -19.41
N ARG A 549 32.00 13.91 -18.48
CA ARG A 549 32.91 14.35 -17.40
C ARG A 549 34.17 15.02 -17.91
N GLN A 550 34.73 14.55 -19.03
CA GLN A 550 35.95 15.13 -19.63
C GLN A 550 35.75 16.52 -20.21
N GLN A 551 34.54 16.80 -20.73
CA GLN A 551 34.19 18.13 -21.25
C GLN A 551 34.16 19.15 -20.11
N ALA A 552 33.64 18.80 -18.95
CA ALA A 552 33.59 19.65 -17.78
C ALA A 552 34.95 20.01 -17.20
N MET A 553 36.00 19.21 -17.46
CA MET A 553 37.37 19.52 -17.06
C MET A 553 37.96 20.73 -17.81
N ARG A 554 37.29 21.20 -18.86
CA ARG A 554 37.73 22.36 -19.68
C ARG A 554 36.98 23.66 -19.34
N GLY A 555 36.00 23.58 -18.44
CA GLY A 555 35.12 24.68 -18.05
C GLY A 555 33.69 24.17 -17.73
N ASP A 556 32.79 25.05 -17.38
CA ASP A 556 31.38 24.74 -17.21
C ASP A 556 30.81 24.12 -18.46
N TYR A 557 30.02 23.07 -18.33
CA TYR A 557 29.45 22.35 -19.45
C TYR A 557 28.01 21.92 -19.15
N ASP A 558 27.09 22.41 -20.00
CA ASP A 558 25.70 21.93 -20.00
C ASP A 558 25.53 20.90 -21.13
N VAL A 559 25.06 19.70 -20.81
CA VAL A 559 24.81 18.64 -21.77
C VAL A 559 23.67 19.06 -22.71
N PRO A 560 23.91 19.16 -24.04
CA PRO A 560 22.85 19.51 -24.97
C PRO A 560 21.91 18.32 -25.20
N HIS A 561 20.61 18.59 -25.39
CA HIS A 561 19.61 17.60 -25.72
C HIS A 561 18.91 17.94 -27.04
N THR A 562 18.78 16.95 -27.92
CA THR A 562 18.06 17.01 -29.17
C THR A 562 16.60 16.55 -29.01
N PRO A 563 15.70 16.87 -29.99
CA PRO A 563 14.35 16.31 -29.99
C PRO A 563 14.32 14.77 -29.89
N GLU A 564 15.29 14.08 -30.52
CA GLU A 564 15.43 12.61 -30.47
C GLU A 564 15.76 12.11 -29.08
N ASP A 565 16.57 12.86 -28.31
CA ASP A 565 16.86 12.52 -26.90
C ASP A 565 15.59 12.59 -26.04
N TYR A 566 14.77 13.64 -26.23
CA TYR A 566 13.47 13.75 -25.54
C TYR A 566 12.51 12.60 -25.90
N GLU A 567 12.45 12.22 -27.17
CA GLU A 567 11.63 11.07 -27.61
C GLU A 567 12.11 9.76 -26.94
N LYS A 568 13.41 9.51 -26.92
CA LYS A 568 14.01 8.37 -26.27
C LYS A 568 13.74 8.36 -24.75
N VAL A 569 13.88 9.50 -24.08
CA VAL A 569 13.53 9.65 -22.67
C VAL A 569 12.05 9.30 -22.45
N ASN A 570 11.14 9.86 -23.25
CA ASN A 570 9.70 9.61 -23.11
C ASN A 570 9.34 8.12 -23.29
N GLN A 571 9.99 7.43 -24.23
CA GLN A 571 9.82 5.96 -24.41
C GLN A 571 10.34 5.18 -23.21
N THR A 572 11.49 5.60 -22.64
CA THR A 572 12.14 4.92 -21.53
C THR A 572 11.38 5.05 -20.20
N ILE A 573 10.79 6.23 -19.95
CA ILE A 573 10.06 6.47 -18.70
C ILE A 573 8.63 5.92 -18.70
N SER A 574 8.05 5.61 -19.88
CA SER A 574 6.67 5.15 -20.02
C SER A 574 6.54 3.65 -19.75
N TYR A 575 5.46 3.25 -19.08
CA TYR A 575 5.09 1.84 -18.95
C TYR A 575 3.60 1.63 -19.22
N LYS A 576 3.29 0.48 -19.84
CA LYS A 576 1.95 0.12 -20.32
C LYS A 576 1.05 -0.44 -19.21
N PRO A 577 -0.28 -0.43 -19.39
CA PRO A 577 -1.20 -1.13 -18.51
C PRO A 577 -0.87 -2.63 -18.41
N GLU A 578 -0.96 -3.15 -17.18
CA GLU A 578 -0.97 -4.59 -16.90
C GLU A 578 -2.41 -5.09 -16.98
N VAL A 579 -2.60 -6.31 -17.47
CA VAL A 579 -3.92 -6.90 -17.68
C VAL A 579 -3.94 -8.33 -17.15
N SER A 580 -4.95 -8.67 -16.36
CA SER A 580 -5.16 -10.02 -15.85
C SER A 580 -6.50 -10.62 -16.29
N TRP A 581 -6.50 -11.94 -16.52
CA TRP A 581 -7.68 -12.78 -16.66
C TRP A 581 -7.73 -13.76 -15.50
N ASN A 582 -8.88 -13.85 -14.85
CA ASN A 582 -9.14 -14.76 -13.75
C ASN A 582 -10.18 -15.80 -14.15
N TYR A 583 -9.88 -17.07 -13.90
CA TYR A 583 -10.77 -18.21 -14.00
C TYR A 583 -10.93 -18.78 -12.60
N GLU A 584 -12.15 -18.81 -12.08
CA GLU A 584 -12.40 -19.17 -10.69
C GLU A 584 -13.62 -20.06 -10.58
N VAL A 585 -13.52 -21.06 -9.70
CA VAL A 585 -14.63 -21.88 -9.25
C VAL A 585 -14.64 -21.93 -7.73
N GLY A 586 -15.80 -21.98 -7.12
CA GLY A 586 -15.88 -22.05 -5.67
C GLY A 586 -17.26 -22.40 -5.12
N ALA A 587 -17.32 -22.41 -3.81
CA ALA A 587 -18.50 -22.73 -3.03
C ALA A 587 -18.64 -21.80 -1.82
N HIS A 588 -19.87 -21.39 -1.53
CA HIS A 588 -20.26 -20.78 -0.26
C HIS A 588 -21.26 -21.70 0.41
N LEU A 589 -20.87 -22.36 1.48
CA LEU A 589 -21.70 -23.35 2.15
C LEU A 589 -22.10 -22.85 3.54
N ASN A 590 -23.39 -22.99 3.84
CA ASN A 590 -23.95 -22.80 5.17
C ASN A 590 -24.41 -24.17 5.67
N LEU A 591 -23.75 -24.67 6.70
CA LEU A 591 -23.92 -26.02 7.19
C LEU A 591 -24.45 -25.98 8.63
N PHE A 592 -25.17 -27.00 9.03
CA PHE A 592 -25.70 -27.19 10.41
C PHE A 592 -26.54 -25.97 10.86
N ASP A 593 -27.55 -25.60 10.06
CA ASP A 593 -28.43 -24.43 10.31
C ASP A 593 -27.64 -23.13 10.60
N HIS A 594 -26.66 -22.80 9.71
CA HIS A 594 -25.79 -21.67 9.81
C HIS A 594 -24.76 -21.68 10.96
N ALA A 595 -24.63 -22.79 11.72
CA ALA A 595 -23.61 -22.91 12.77
C ALA A 595 -22.17 -22.98 12.20
N LEU A 596 -22.04 -23.37 10.92
CA LEU A 596 -20.76 -23.43 10.21
C LEU A 596 -20.88 -22.81 8.83
N HIS A 597 -20.07 -21.81 8.55
CA HIS A 597 -19.85 -21.25 7.22
C HIS A 597 -18.53 -21.75 6.66
N PHE A 598 -18.57 -22.30 5.45
CA PHE A 598 -17.41 -22.75 4.72
C PHE A 598 -17.39 -22.12 3.33
N ASP A 599 -16.38 -21.31 3.07
CA ASP A 599 -16.12 -20.71 1.77
C ASP A 599 -14.87 -21.38 1.18
N LEU A 600 -14.99 -21.88 -0.05
CA LEU A 600 -13.91 -22.53 -0.80
C LEU A 600 -13.80 -21.90 -2.17
N GLY A 601 -12.58 -21.60 -2.62
CA GLY A 601 -12.30 -21.09 -3.95
C GLY A 601 -11.03 -21.70 -4.53
N ALA A 602 -11.04 -21.98 -5.83
CA ALA A 602 -9.86 -22.32 -6.60
C ALA A 602 -9.77 -21.36 -7.79
N PHE A 603 -8.59 -20.83 -8.06
CA PHE A 603 -8.39 -19.82 -9.09
C PHE A 603 -7.17 -20.10 -9.96
N TYR A 604 -7.23 -19.59 -11.19
CA TYR A 604 -6.12 -19.50 -12.11
C TYR A 604 -6.14 -18.13 -12.80
N MET A 605 -5.06 -17.38 -12.65
CA MET A 605 -4.93 -16.03 -13.21
C MET A 605 -3.79 -15.98 -14.22
N LYS A 606 -4.02 -15.33 -15.36
CA LYS A 606 -2.99 -15.02 -16.38
C LYS A 606 -2.77 -13.54 -16.42
N VAL A 607 -1.51 -13.12 -16.33
CA VAL A 607 -1.10 -11.70 -16.35
C VAL A 607 -0.28 -11.44 -17.61
N LYS A 608 -0.57 -10.33 -18.28
CA LYS A 608 0.20 -9.80 -19.42
C LYS A 608 0.71 -8.42 -19.09
N ASN A 609 1.90 -8.10 -19.58
CA ASN A 609 2.60 -6.84 -19.33
C ASN A 609 2.74 -6.58 -17.82
N GLN A 610 3.11 -7.63 -17.08
CA GLN A 610 3.22 -7.51 -15.61
C GLN A 610 4.15 -6.36 -15.24
N GLN A 611 3.67 -5.47 -14.39
CA GLN A 611 4.43 -4.31 -13.91
C GLN A 611 5.28 -4.72 -12.70
N LEU A 612 6.58 -4.81 -12.90
CA LEU A 612 7.55 -5.15 -11.87
C LEU A 612 8.41 -3.95 -11.50
N SER A 613 8.73 -3.85 -10.22
CA SER A 613 9.71 -2.89 -9.71
C SER A 613 11.10 -3.52 -9.73
N VAL A 614 11.96 -3.05 -10.63
CA VAL A 614 13.35 -3.48 -10.74
C VAL A 614 14.29 -2.38 -10.29
N MET A 615 15.54 -2.74 -9.98
CA MET A 615 16.58 -1.76 -9.69
C MET A 615 16.93 -1.02 -10.98
N ALA A 616 16.98 0.31 -10.93
CA ALA A 616 17.35 1.14 -12.07
C ALA A 616 18.83 1.50 -12.02
N GLY A 617 19.47 1.52 -13.18
CA GLY A 617 20.75 2.15 -13.46
C GLY A 617 22.00 1.58 -12.79
N ASN A 618 23.10 2.29 -13.03
CA ASN A 618 24.44 1.87 -12.65
C ASN A 618 24.75 2.01 -11.16
N TYR A 619 23.98 2.81 -10.44
CA TYR A 619 24.21 3.10 -9.02
C TYR A 619 23.34 2.27 -8.08
N GLY A 620 22.36 1.52 -8.61
CA GLY A 620 21.58 0.53 -7.87
C GLY A 620 20.64 1.06 -6.79
N PHE A 621 20.26 2.32 -6.86
CA PHE A 621 19.37 2.94 -5.87
C PHE A 621 18.03 3.42 -6.43
N GLY A 622 17.91 3.70 -7.72
CA GLY A 622 16.64 3.97 -8.37
C GLY A 622 15.82 2.70 -8.54
N ARG A 623 14.50 2.83 -8.50
CA ARG A 623 13.62 1.73 -8.87
C ARG A 623 12.70 2.18 -9.98
N MET A 624 12.65 1.39 -11.05
CA MET A 624 11.76 1.63 -12.16
C MET A 624 10.72 0.55 -12.27
N MET A 625 9.60 0.90 -12.90
CA MET A 625 8.58 -0.04 -13.30
C MET A 625 8.86 -0.50 -14.72
N VAL A 626 8.96 -1.79 -14.92
CA VAL A 626 9.06 -2.41 -16.25
C VAL A 626 7.83 -3.27 -16.52
N ASN A 627 7.44 -3.37 -17.78
CA ASN A 627 6.47 -4.36 -18.20
C ASN A 627 7.23 -5.67 -18.47
N ALA A 628 7.34 -6.50 -17.44
CA ALA A 628 7.86 -7.85 -17.59
C ALA A 628 6.83 -8.72 -18.32
N GLY A 629 7.21 -9.44 -19.30
CA GLY A 629 6.48 -10.32 -20.16
C GLY A 629 5.12 -10.85 -19.63
N LYS A 630 5.09 -12.11 -19.18
CA LYS A 630 3.86 -12.80 -18.74
C LYS A 630 4.12 -13.52 -17.42
N SER A 631 3.10 -13.65 -16.62
CA SER A 631 3.09 -14.51 -15.44
C SER A 631 1.74 -15.18 -15.26
N HIS A 632 1.70 -16.21 -14.45
CA HIS A 632 0.47 -16.79 -13.97
C HIS A 632 0.47 -16.94 -12.46
N SER A 633 -0.72 -17.01 -11.91
CA SER A 633 -0.93 -17.32 -10.50
C SER A 633 -2.07 -18.30 -10.37
N CYS A 634 -1.89 -19.36 -9.59
CA CYS A 634 -2.95 -20.31 -9.29
C CYS A 634 -2.95 -20.67 -7.81
N GLY A 635 -4.10 -21.07 -7.28
CA GLY A 635 -4.17 -21.39 -5.89
C GLY A 635 -5.54 -21.81 -5.39
N ILE A 636 -5.58 -22.01 -4.07
CA ILE A 636 -6.78 -22.42 -3.34
C ILE A 636 -6.96 -21.48 -2.14
N GLU A 637 -8.21 -21.20 -1.82
CA GLU A 637 -8.62 -20.41 -0.68
C GLU A 637 -9.70 -21.14 0.08
N ALA A 638 -9.53 -21.30 1.39
CA ALA A 638 -10.51 -21.89 2.27
C ALA A 638 -10.73 -20.99 3.48
N ALA A 639 -11.97 -20.72 3.82
CA ALA A 639 -12.34 -19.96 5.01
C ALA A 639 -13.47 -20.68 5.73
N LEU A 640 -13.20 -21.09 6.96
CA LEU A 640 -14.16 -21.71 7.86
C LEU A 640 -14.38 -20.79 9.06
N ARG A 641 -15.62 -20.65 9.46
CA ARG A 641 -16.00 -19.95 10.69
C ARG A 641 -17.25 -20.56 11.26
N GLY A 642 -17.31 -20.63 12.56
CA GLY A 642 -18.44 -21.26 13.21
C GLY A 642 -18.50 -20.98 14.69
N GLN A 643 -19.58 -21.49 15.28
CA GLN A 643 -19.83 -21.47 16.71
C GLN A 643 -19.99 -22.90 17.23
N LEU A 644 -19.42 -23.17 18.38
CA LEU A 644 -19.51 -24.43 19.11
C LEU A 644 -19.89 -24.16 20.57
N ALA A 645 -20.10 -25.22 21.32
CA ALA A 645 -20.41 -25.13 22.75
C ALA A 645 -21.61 -24.23 23.05
N ASN A 646 -22.72 -24.42 22.33
CA ASN A 646 -23.95 -23.62 22.44
C ASN A 646 -23.73 -22.10 22.25
N GLY A 647 -22.82 -21.74 21.32
CA GLY A 647 -22.48 -20.36 21.01
C GLY A 647 -21.42 -19.75 21.93
N ASN A 648 -20.84 -20.50 22.84
CA ASN A 648 -19.78 -19.99 23.72
C ASN A 648 -18.37 -20.05 23.11
N LEU A 649 -18.14 -20.84 22.06
CA LEU A 649 -16.86 -20.91 21.35
C LEU A 649 -17.06 -20.40 19.93
N ASP A 650 -16.53 -19.22 19.67
CA ASP A 650 -16.39 -18.66 18.33
C ASP A 650 -15.02 -19.06 17.75
N TRP A 651 -14.99 -19.54 16.52
CA TRP A 651 -13.73 -19.90 15.87
C TRP A 651 -13.71 -19.59 14.40
N MET A 652 -12.51 -19.35 13.87
CA MET A 652 -12.26 -19.09 12.46
C MET A 652 -10.94 -19.74 12.05
N LEU A 653 -10.93 -20.29 10.84
CA LEU A 653 -9.72 -20.80 10.18
C LEU A 653 -9.73 -20.36 8.73
N ASN A 654 -8.72 -19.61 8.33
CA ASN A 654 -8.52 -19.17 6.95
C ASN A 654 -7.19 -19.73 6.43
N TYR A 655 -7.22 -20.28 5.24
CA TYR A 655 -6.04 -20.80 4.56
C TYR A 655 -6.03 -20.35 3.12
N GLY A 656 -4.88 -19.93 2.65
CA GLY A 656 -4.61 -19.59 1.26
C GLY A 656 -3.33 -20.24 0.77
N TYR A 657 -3.38 -20.83 -0.40
CA TYR A 657 -2.22 -21.26 -1.17
C TYR A 657 -2.16 -20.48 -2.47
N THR A 658 -1.00 -19.93 -2.80
CA THR A 658 -0.76 -19.19 -4.05
C THR A 658 0.58 -19.57 -4.64
N ARG A 659 0.55 -20.07 -5.89
CA ARG A 659 1.74 -20.24 -6.72
C ARG A 659 1.71 -19.22 -7.83
N ALA A 660 2.56 -18.18 -7.72
CA ALA A 660 2.71 -17.11 -8.71
C ALA A 660 4.11 -17.19 -9.33
N GLU A 661 4.21 -17.34 -10.66
CA GLU A 661 5.46 -17.58 -11.38
C GLU A 661 5.49 -16.79 -12.70
N PHE A 662 6.70 -16.44 -13.13
CA PHE A 662 6.92 -15.83 -14.43
C PHE A 662 6.88 -16.88 -15.54
N ASP A 663 6.04 -16.67 -16.54
CA ASP A 663 6.03 -17.45 -17.78
C ASP A 663 7.10 -16.97 -18.76
N GLU A 664 7.23 -15.63 -18.87
CA GLU A 664 8.17 -14.94 -19.76
C GLU A 664 8.63 -13.67 -19.05
N TYR A 665 9.88 -13.65 -18.63
CA TYR A 665 10.52 -12.43 -18.13
C TYR A 665 12.02 -12.51 -18.35
N THR A 666 12.57 -11.53 -19.07
CA THR A 666 14.02 -11.37 -19.28
C THR A 666 14.39 -9.93 -18.92
N ASP A 667 15.44 -9.76 -18.13
CA ASP A 667 16.01 -8.47 -17.73
C ASP A 667 17.39 -8.32 -18.36
N GLY A 668 17.72 -7.11 -18.84
CA GLY A 668 18.95 -6.82 -19.58
C GLY A 668 18.84 -7.13 -21.07
N GLU A 669 19.88 -6.79 -21.82
CA GLU A 669 19.99 -6.95 -23.28
C GLU A 669 21.24 -7.72 -23.69
N GLY A 670 21.20 -8.40 -24.83
CA GLY A 670 22.31 -9.14 -25.41
C GLY A 670 22.89 -10.21 -24.49
N ASP A 671 24.20 -10.26 -24.37
CA ASP A 671 24.92 -11.27 -23.55
C ASP A 671 24.71 -11.09 -22.03
N LYS A 672 24.15 -9.97 -21.61
CA LYS A 672 23.81 -9.67 -20.20
C LYS A 672 22.36 -10.00 -19.85
N ALA A 673 21.57 -10.50 -20.79
CA ALA A 673 20.18 -10.84 -20.58
C ALA A 673 20.04 -12.03 -19.61
N VAL A 674 19.25 -11.85 -18.56
CA VAL A 674 18.96 -12.87 -17.54
C VAL A 674 17.48 -13.25 -17.62
N SER A 675 17.22 -14.54 -17.85
CA SER A 675 15.85 -15.06 -17.83
C SER A 675 15.42 -15.43 -16.42
N TYR A 676 14.25 -14.94 -16.03
CA TYR A 676 13.60 -15.26 -14.75
C TYR A 676 12.38 -16.20 -14.94
N LYS A 677 12.28 -16.87 -16.10
CA LYS A 677 11.24 -17.87 -16.34
C LYS A 677 11.20 -18.90 -15.20
N ASP A 678 10.00 -19.30 -14.79
CA ASP A 678 9.71 -20.26 -13.72
C ASP A 678 10.16 -19.79 -12.30
N LYS A 679 10.63 -18.55 -12.15
CA LYS A 679 10.88 -17.94 -10.85
C LYS A 679 9.58 -17.43 -10.24
N LYS A 680 9.51 -17.49 -8.89
CA LYS A 680 8.37 -16.97 -8.12
C LYS A 680 8.29 -15.45 -8.19
N VAL A 681 7.08 -14.94 -8.28
CA VAL A 681 6.82 -13.49 -8.16
C VAL A 681 7.20 -13.02 -6.75
N PRO A 682 8.05 -11.99 -6.61
CA PRO A 682 8.48 -11.52 -5.29
C PRO A 682 7.34 -10.97 -4.42
N TYR A 683 7.55 -10.98 -3.11
CA TYR A 683 6.62 -10.46 -2.09
C TYR A 683 5.33 -11.26 -1.91
N VAL A 684 5.20 -12.40 -2.54
CA VAL A 684 4.04 -13.29 -2.48
C VAL A 684 4.39 -14.52 -1.62
N PRO A 685 3.80 -14.70 -0.44
CA PRO A 685 3.93 -15.94 0.32
C PRO A 685 3.19 -17.08 -0.38
N GLU A 686 3.78 -18.26 -0.43
CA GLU A 686 3.13 -19.44 -0.98
C GLU A 686 1.92 -19.90 -0.15
N HIS A 687 2.00 -19.72 1.16
CA HIS A 687 0.95 -20.10 2.11
C HIS A 687 0.61 -18.92 3.01
N THR A 688 -0.66 -18.74 3.27
CA THR A 688 -1.18 -17.85 4.31
C THR A 688 -2.14 -18.65 5.18
N LEU A 689 -2.00 -18.58 6.50
CA LEU A 689 -2.93 -19.21 7.41
C LEU A 689 -3.22 -18.24 8.56
N SER A 690 -4.49 -18.12 8.91
CA SER A 690 -4.90 -17.47 10.14
C SER A 690 -5.95 -18.32 10.84
N ALA A 691 -5.79 -18.47 12.14
CA ALA A 691 -6.79 -19.13 12.98
C ALA A 691 -7.04 -18.28 14.22
N MET A 692 -8.29 -18.31 14.70
CA MET A 692 -8.71 -17.64 15.91
C MET A 692 -9.76 -18.49 16.63
N ALA A 693 -9.71 -18.47 17.96
CA ALA A 693 -10.71 -19.11 18.82
C ALA A 693 -10.94 -18.23 20.05
N ASP A 694 -12.21 -17.93 20.34
CA ASP A 694 -12.66 -17.16 21.50
C ASP A 694 -13.66 -17.97 22.29
N TYR A 695 -13.32 -18.30 23.53
CA TYR A 695 -14.21 -18.98 24.44
C TYR A 695 -14.80 -18.03 25.47
N ARG A 696 -16.11 -17.93 25.52
CA ARG A 696 -16.86 -17.07 26.40
C ARG A 696 -17.35 -17.84 27.63
N LEU A 697 -16.96 -17.37 28.78
CA LEU A 697 -17.43 -17.81 30.07
C LEU A 697 -18.51 -16.85 30.55
N GLN A 698 -19.75 -17.33 30.67
CA GLN A 698 -20.85 -16.57 31.27
C GLN A 698 -20.74 -16.70 32.80
N LEU A 699 -20.56 -15.58 33.50
CA LEU A 699 -20.29 -15.57 34.94
C LEU A 699 -21.53 -15.20 35.75
N GLY A 700 -22.58 -14.62 35.13
CA GLY A 700 -23.88 -14.34 35.75
C GLY A 700 -23.88 -13.34 36.88
N SER A 701 -22.74 -12.64 37.12
CA SER A 701 -22.61 -11.59 38.13
C SER A 701 -23.11 -10.25 37.56
N SER A 702 -23.72 -9.44 38.40
CA SER A 702 -24.15 -8.07 38.03
C SER A 702 -22.96 -7.15 37.67
N LEU A 703 -21.80 -7.41 38.26
CA LEU A 703 -20.58 -6.63 38.02
C LEU A 703 -19.76 -7.18 36.86
N LEU A 704 -19.64 -8.52 36.74
CA LEU A 704 -18.88 -9.20 35.71
C LEU A 704 -19.79 -10.18 34.98
N ARG A 705 -20.25 -9.76 33.81
CA ARG A 705 -21.24 -10.52 33.01
C ARG A 705 -20.61 -11.74 32.34
N SER A 706 -19.50 -11.51 31.69
CA SER A 706 -18.76 -12.57 31.00
C SER A 706 -17.28 -12.28 30.91
N MET A 707 -16.50 -13.33 30.70
CA MET A 707 -15.08 -13.28 30.36
C MET A 707 -14.86 -14.02 29.04
N VAL A 708 -14.07 -13.47 28.16
CA VAL A 708 -13.65 -14.11 26.91
C VAL A 708 -12.16 -14.43 27.00
N LEU A 709 -11.81 -15.67 26.70
CA LEU A 709 -10.43 -16.14 26.51
C LEU A 709 -10.23 -16.35 25.03
N GLY A 710 -9.36 -15.54 24.41
CA GLY A 710 -9.12 -15.58 22.99
C GLY A 710 -7.68 -15.85 22.64
N ALA A 711 -7.46 -16.58 21.54
CA ALA A 711 -6.14 -16.79 20.95
C ALA A 711 -6.24 -16.74 19.44
N ASN A 712 -5.18 -16.25 18.80
CA ASN A 712 -5.06 -16.24 17.35
C ASN A 712 -3.64 -16.59 16.92
N VAL A 713 -3.51 -17.14 15.71
CA VAL A 713 -2.23 -17.39 15.05
C VAL A 713 -2.30 -16.93 13.62
N ASN A 714 -1.25 -16.24 13.18
CA ASN A 714 -1.06 -15.83 11.79
C ASN A 714 0.26 -16.39 11.28
N MET A 715 0.21 -17.13 10.18
CA MET A 715 1.36 -17.78 9.56
C MET A 715 1.51 -17.30 8.13
N GLN A 716 2.73 -17.01 7.72
CA GLN A 716 3.09 -16.78 6.33
C GLN A 716 4.15 -17.79 5.90
N GLY A 717 3.94 -18.38 4.74
CA GLY A 717 4.88 -19.29 4.08
C GLY A 717 6.10 -18.54 3.54
N LYS A 718 6.93 -19.25 2.80
CA LYS A 718 8.14 -18.68 2.20
C LYS A 718 7.82 -17.54 1.26
N ILE A 719 8.58 -16.45 1.37
CA ILE A 719 8.50 -15.24 0.54
C ILE A 719 9.88 -14.98 -0.05
N TYR A 720 9.96 -14.74 -1.34
CA TYR A 720 11.17 -14.23 -1.99
C TYR A 720 11.11 -12.71 -2.15
N TRP A 721 12.25 -12.04 -2.03
CA TRP A 721 12.32 -10.58 -2.07
C TRP A 721 12.83 -10.02 -3.40
N ASP A 722 13.38 -10.87 -4.29
CA ASP A 722 13.89 -10.50 -5.60
C ASP A 722 13.40 -11.43 -6.71
N ASN A 723 13.50 -10.97 -7.97
CA ASN A 723 13.05 -11.72 -9.14
C ASN A 723 13.88 -12.99 -9.39
N ALA A 724 15.13 -13.04 -8.93
CA ALA A 724 16.01 -14.20 -9.03
C ALA A 724 15.67 -15.29 -8.02
N ASN A 725 14.86 -14.99 -7.01
CA ASN A 725 14.60 -15.81 -5.84
C ASN A 725 15.87 -16.15 -5.05
N SER A 726 16.81 -15.21 -4.99
CA SER A 726 18.11 -15.41 -4.39
C SER A 726 18.09 -15.28 -2.86
N TYR A 727 17.15 -14.53 -2.32
CA TYR A 727 16.97 -14.37 -0.88
C TYR A 727 15.50 -14.19 -0.53
N GLY A 728 15.14 -14.49 0.72
CA GLY A 728 13.74 -14.53 1.14
C GLY A 728 13.56 -14.56 2.65
N GLN A 729 12.32 -14.73 3.07
CA GLN A 729 11.90 -15.02 4.41
C GLN A 729 11.32 -16.44 4.44
N ASP A 730 11.81 -17.29 5.31
CA ASP A 730 11.24 -18.61 5.53
C ASP A 730 9.92 -18.52 6.29
N ILE A 731 9.18 -19.64 6.31
CA ILE A 731 7.90 -19.74 7.01
C ILE A 731 8.02 -19.29 8.47
N TYR A 732 7.08 -18.50 8.91
CA TYR A 732 6.97 -18.06 10.29
C TYR A 732 5.52 -17.98 10.75
N ALA A 733 5.31 -18.03 12.07
CA ALA A 733 4.00 -17.86 12.69
C ALA A 733 4.10 -16.88 13.87
N VAL A 734 3.07 -16.08 14.04
CA VAL A 734 2.93 -15.11 15.13
C VAL A 734 1.69 -15.46 15.93
N LEU A 735 1.88 -15.70 17.22
CA LEU A 735 0.82 -16.05 18.16
C LEU A 735 0.37 -14.80 18.94
N GLY A 736 -0.94 -14.58 19.01
CA GLY A 736 -1.58 -13.59 19.86
C GLY A 736 -2.59 -14.22 20.82
N ALA A 737 -2.85 -13.55 21.94
CA ALA A 737 -3.94 -13.94 22.85
C ALA A 737 -4.54 -12.72 23.53
N HIS A 738 -5.75 -12.86 24.02
CA HIS A 738 -6.40 -11.82 24.80
C HIS A 738 -7.35 -12.39 25.86
N VAL A 739 -7.58 -11.59 26.90
CA VAL A 739 -8.60 -11.85 27.92
C VAL A 739 -9.47 -10.61 28.04
N ALA A 740 -10.75 -10.74 27.69
CA ALA A 740 -11.68 -9.62 27.74
C ALA A 740 -12.73 -9.83 28.86
N PHE A 741 -13.02 -8.79 29.64
CA PHE A 741 -13.99 -8.77 30.71
C PHE A 741 -15.14 -7.84 30.34
N ASP A 742 -16.36 -8.33 30.35
CA ASP A 742 -17.57 -7.56 30.13
C ASP A 742 -18.17 -7.12 31.49
N LEU A 743 -18.08 -5.84 31.79
CA LEU A 743 -18.64 -5.19 32.98
C LEU A 743 -19.92 -4.38 32.65
N GLY A 744 -20.58 -4.70 31.54
CA GLY A 744 -21.77 -4.03 31.05
C GLY A 744 -21.48 -2.82 30.17
N LYS A 745 -21.42 -1.63 30.77
CA LYS A 745 -21.06 -0.41 30.02
C LYS A 745 -19.55 -0.25 29.78
N VAL A 746 -18.75 -1.04 30.48
CA VAL A 746 -17.28 -1.04 30.40
C VAL A 746 -16.79 -2.40 29.94
N GLN A 747 -15.88 -2.42 29.01
CA GLN A 747 -15.14 -3.62 28.62
C GLN A 747 -13.65 -3.40 28.88
N LEU A 748 -13.02 -4.34 29.56
CA LEU A 748 -11.57 -4.38 29.77
C LEU A 748 -10.99 -5.51 28.94
N ASN A 749 -9.99 -5.24 28.12
CA ASN A 749 -9.31 -6.25 27.31
C ASN A 749 -7.79 -6.20 27.55
N LEU A 750 -7.23 -7.31 28.00
CA LEU A 750 -5.80 -7.51 28.15
C LEU A 750 -5.35 -8.31 26.92
N TRP A 751 -4.35 -7.83 26.19
CA TRP A 751 -3.90 -8.47 24.96
C TRP A 751 -2.39 -8.63 24.89
N GLY A 752 -1.96 -9.65 24.15
CA GLY A 752 -0.57 -9.86 23.78
C GLY A 752 -0.44 -10.24 22.31
N LYS A 753 0.54 -9.70 21.64
CA LYS A 753 0.92 -10.01 20.25
C LYS A 753 2.34 -10.54 20.21
N ASN A 754 2.61 -11.44 19.28
CA ASN A 754 3.91 -12.14 19.15
C ASN A 754 4.38 -12.73 20.48
N LEU A 755 3.53 -13.54 21.11
CA LEU A 755 3.77 -14.12 22.44
C LEU A 755 5.01 -15.03 22.49
N THR A 756 5.40 -15.59 21.37
CA THR A 756 6.58 -16.45 21.22
C THR A 756 7.86 -15.67 20.91
N ASP A 757 7.78 -14.35 20.81
CA ASP A 757 8.88 -13.46 20.41
C ASP A 757 9.57 -13.93 19.12
N THR A 758 8.76 -14.41 18.16
CA THR A 758 9.24 -14.90 16.87
C THR A 758 9.95 -13.78 16.12
N ASN A 759 11.17 -14.05 15.68
CA ASN A 759 11.96 -13.13 14.84
C ASN A 759 11.67 -13.42 13.37
N TYR A 760 11.22 -12.43 12.63
CA TYR A 760 10.90 -12.51 11.20
C TYR A 760 11.09 -11.16 10.54
N ASN A 761 11.23 -11.14 9.20
CA ASN A 761 11.31 -9.93 8.40
C ASN A 761 9.99 -9.70 7.68
N THR A 762 9.49 -8.48 7.73
CA THR A 762 8.25 -8.09 7.07
C THR A 762 8.48 -7.63 5.65
N PHE A 763 9.69 -7.17 5.35
CA PHE A 763 10.09 -6.64 4.05
C PHE A 763 11.60 -6.63 3.91
N ALA A 764 12.11 -6.84 2.70
CA ALA A 764 13.54 -6.71 2.43
C ALA A 764 13.80 -6.07 1.06
N VAL A 765 14.98 -5.44 0.97
CA VAL A 765 15.47 -4.76 -0.22
C VAL A 765 16.96 -5.02 -0.39
N ASP A 766 17.42 -4.86 -1.60
CA ASP A 766 18.84 -4.81 -1.93
C ASP A 766 19.25 -3.37 -2.32
N ASN A 767 20.53 -3.08 -2.16
CA ASN A 767 21.17 -1.81 -2.44
C ASN A 767 22.59 -2.06 -2.98
N ALA A 768 23.08 -1.17 -3.83
CA ALA A 768 24.42 -1.24 -4.40
C ALA A 768 25.21 0.10 -4.25
N ALA A 769 24.84 0.96 -3.30
CA ALA A 769 25.51 2.25 -3.08
C ALA A 769 27.01 2.15 -2.81
N THR A 770 27.46 1.06 -2.19
CA THR A 770 28.89 0.77 -1.92
C THR A 770 29.66 0.19 -3.11
N GLY A 771 29.01 0.03 -4.28
CA GLY A 771 29.53 -0.71 -5.43
C GLY A 771 29.45 -2.23 -5.30
N LYS A 772 28.87 -2.74 -4.19
CA LYS A 772 28.53 -4.14 -3.96
C LYS A 772 27.07 -4.27 -3.60
N ARG A 773 26.44 -5.35 -4.05
CA ARG A 773 25.05 -5.66 -3.69
C ARG A 773 24.98 -6.08 -2.22
N GLU A 774 24.26 -5.31 -1.42
CA GLU A 774 24.01 -5.55 0.01
C GLU A 774 22.50 -5.68 0.23
N TYR A 775 22.13 -6.36 1.30
CA TYR A 775 20.74 -6.71 1.58
C TYR A 775 20.33 -6.15 2.93
N PHE A 776 19.13 -5.58 2.98
CA PHE A 776 18.58 -4.94 4.18
C PHE A 776 17.16 -5.40 4.38
N ALA A 777 16.72 -5.54 5.64
CA ALA A 777 15.38 -5.96 5.95
C ALA A 777 14.77 -5.18 7.12
N GLN A 778 13.45 -5.03 7.03
CA GLN A 778 12.58 -4.57 8.10
C GLN A 778 12.21 -5.76 8.97
N ARG A 779 12.53 -5.73 10.25
CA ARG A 779 12.11 -6.73 11.22
C ARG A 779 10.65 -6.57 11.59
N GLY A 780 9.97 -7.68 11.88
CA GLY A 780 8.67 -7.68 12.54
C GLY A 780 8.80 -7.24 14.00
N ASN A 781 7.71 -6.70 14.55
CA ASN A 781 7.70 -6.29 15.95
C ASN A 781 7.89 -7.49 16.90
N PRO A 782 8.72 -7.37 17.95
CA PRO A 782 8.89 -8.41 18.95
C PRO A 782 7.62 -8.56 19.80
N PHE A 783 7.70 -9.27 20.92
CA PHE A 783 6.62 -9.40 21.89
C PHE A 783 6.03 -8.03 22.28
N GLN A 784 4.70 -7.96 22.28
CA GLN A 784 3.92 -6.77 22.67
C GLN A 784 2.79 -7.19 23.62
N CYS A 785 2.44 -6.32 24.54
CA CYS A 785 1.27 -6.48 25.39
C CYS A 785 0.63 -5.12 25.72
N GLY A 786 -0.62 -5.16 26.11
CA GLY A 786 -1.34 -3.93 26.46
C GLY A 786 -2.73 -4.19 27.03
N VAL A 787 -3.39 -3.10 27.31
CA VAL A 787 -4.74 -3.05 27.87
C VAL A 787 -5.58 -2.07 27.10
N ASP A 788 -6.81 -2.46 26.79
CA ASP A 788 -7.85 -1.58 26.25
C ASP A 788 -8.99 -1.46 27.26
N VAL A 789 -9.48 -0.24 27.46
CA VAL A 789 -10.69 0.03 28.21
C VAL A 789 -11.68 0.72 27.27
N SER A 790 -12.82 0.07 27.05
CA SER A 790 -13.88 0.61 26.19
C SER A 790 -15.11 0.93 27.01
N PHE A 791 -15.70 2.09 26.73
CA PHE A 791 -16.93 2.58 27.34
C PHE A 791 -18.01 2.72 26.27
N ARG A 792 -19.23 2.35 26.61
CA ARG A 792 -20.38 2.56 25.74
C ARG A 792 -21.55 3.14 26.54
N PHE A 793 -22.14 4.23 26.03
CA PHE A 793 -23.21 5.00 26.67
C PHE A 793 -24.42 5.11 25.78
#